data_69a94b0ed58d6056f0e0b70f21deb771
#
_entry.id   69a94b0ed58d6056f0e0b70f21deb771
#
_cell.length_a   1.000
_cell.length_b   1.000
_cell.length_c   1.000
_cell.angle_alpha   90.00
_cell.angle_beta   90.00
_cell.angle_gamma   90.00
#
_symmetry.space_group_name_H-M   'P 1'
#
loop_
_entity.id
_entity.type
_entity.pdbx_description
1 polymer ?
#
loop_
_entity_poly.entity_id
_entity_poly.type
_entity_poly.pdbx_seq_one_letter_code
_entity_poly.pdbx_strand_id
1 'polypeptide(L)'
;MKTLSIETYSDIPLQKTGVYRYVESPDFEILLFAYSVDSQPVQVIDLACGEKIPKEILLALEDENVIKWAFNATFERICLSRFLGYPTGEYLNPESWRCSMIWSATMGLPLSLEGVGAVLGLEKQKLSEGKDLIKYFCQPCAPTKANGQRTRNRLFHAPDKWAMFKKYNIRDVETEMGIQQRLAKFPVPAQVWEEYHLDQEINDRGVRLDMDLVAAAIEMDTRSRKELTDTMKEITELENPNSVQQMKAWLSANGLETDTLSKKAITDLLKTAPPKLAQVLTLRQQLAKSSVRKYQAMEKTVCADGRARGMFQFYGANRTGRFSGRNIQLQNLPQNHLSDLAEARSLVRSGDFEAVKLLYEDVPDTLSQLIRTAFIPREGTQFLVADFSAIEARVIAWFAGEKWRQDVFAKGGDIYCASASQMFKVPVEKHGINGHLRQKGKIAELALGYGGSVGALKAMGALDMGLTEDELPPLVDAWRQSNPNIVKFWWDVDRAVMEAVKFKHTTSQYGLTFSCRSGMLFITLPSGRKLAYVKPKIGTNKFGGQCITYEGIGSTKKWERLDSYGPKFVENIVQATARDILCYAMQTLRYCSIVMHIHDEVVIEADSSMSLDAVCKQMGRTPPWAKGLLLRADGYATPFYKKD
;
A
#
# COMPACT_ATOMS: atom_id res chain seq x y z
N MET A 1 22.01 20.77 -10.71
CA MET A 1 21.36 19.47 -10.38
C MET A 1 22.38 18.56 -9.73
N LYS A 2 22.04 17.88 -8.64
CA LYS A 2 22.90 16.90 -7.96
C LYS A 2 22.24 15.54 -7.99
N THR A 3 22.93 14.51 -8.48
CA THR A 3 22.50 13.11 -8.36
C THR A 3 23.40 12.44 -7.34
N LEU A 4 22.83 11.74 -6.37
CA LEU A 4 23.58 11.22 -5.24
C LEU A 4 23.05 9.85 -4.76
N SER A 5 23.94 9.10 -4.11
CA SER A 5 23.63 7.85 -3.42
C SER A 5 24.54 7.71 -2.20
N ILE A 6 24.01 7.13 -1.14
CA ILE A 6 24.76 6.92 0.11
C ILE A 6 24.73 5.45 0.52
N GLU A 7 25.80 5.05 1.21
CA GLU A 7 25.86 3.78 1.91
C GLU A 7 25.97 4.04 3.41
N THR A 8 25.18 3.33 4.21
CA THR A 8 25.02 3.62 5.63
C THR A 8 25.18 2.37 6.49
N TYR A 9 25.52 2.57 7.77
CA TYR A 9 25.45 1.54 8.79
C TYR A 9 24.47 1.94 9.89
N SER A 10 23.76 0.96 10.44
CA SER A 10 23.04 1.06 11.71
C SER A 10 22.88 -0.34 12.30
N ASP A 11 22.82 -0.43 13.61
CA ASP A 11 22.46 -1.67 14.33
C ASP A 11 20.96 -1.96 14.26
N ILE A 12 20.14 -0.97 13.88
CA ILE A 12 18.71 -1.10 13.68
C ILE A 12 18.41 -1.63 12.26
N PRO A 13 17.61 -2.71 12.10
CA PRO A 13 17.37 -3.33 10.81
C PRO A 13 16.37 -2.52 9.95
N LEU A 14 16.87 -1.79 8.96
CA LEU A 14 16.10 -0.92 8.04
C LEU A 14 14.81 -1.55 7.51
N GLN A 15 14.85 -2.81 7.07
CA GLN A 15 13.70 -3.48 6.46
C GLN A 15 12.55 -3.74 7.43
N LYS A 16 12.82 -3.75 8.75
CA LYS A 16 11.82 -4.02 9.80
C LYS A 16 11.29 -2.76 10.46
N THR A 17 12.04 -1.66 10.41
CA THR A 17 11.75 -0.45 11.18
C THR A 17 11.43 0.76 10.30
N GLY A 18 11.87 0.75 9.03
CA GLY A 18 11.82 1.92 8.15
C GLY A 18 12.95 2.91 8.44
N VAL A 19 13.19 3.82 7.49
CA VAL A 19 14.34 4.73 7.52
C VAL A 19 14.30 5.71 8.69
N TYR A 20 13.13 6.20 9.07
CA TYR A 20 13.00 7.18 10.17
C TYR A 20 13.48 6.64 11.51
N ARG A 21 13.11 5.40 11.84
CA ARG A 21 13.60 4.74 13.06
C ARG A 21 15.06 4.28 12.91
N TYR A 22 15.44 3.86 11.71
CA TYR A 22 16.81 3.43 11.38
C TYR A 22 17.88 4.49 11.69
N VAL A 23 17.60 5.75 11.36
CA VAL A 23 18.55 6.86 11.58
C VAL A 23 18.59 7.35 13.03
N GLU A 24 17.68 6.94 13.90
CA GLU A 24 17.67 7.30 15.31
C GLU A 24 18.68 6.49 16.14
N SER A 25 19.24 5.42 15.58
CA SER A 25 20.30 4.69 16.25
C SER A 25 21.48 5.61 16.58
N PRO A 26 22.05 5.52 17.80
CA PRO A 26 23.32 6.20 18.11
C PRO A 26 24.48 5.67 17.28
N ASP A 27 24.36 4.45 16.74
CA ASP A 27 25.37 3.81 15.87
C ASP A 27 25.14 4.11 14.37
N PHE A 28 24.15 4.96 14.04
CA PHE A 28 23.91 5.35 12.65
C PHE A 28 25.09 6.15 12.10
N GLU A 29 25.54 5.77 10.91
CA GLU A 29 26.71 6.36 10.25
C GLU A 29 26.55 6.30 8.73
N ILE A 30 26.83 7.38 8.02
CA ILE A 30 27.02 7.35 6.56
C ILE A 30 28.46 6.92 6.30
N LEU A 31 28.63 5.82 5.56
CA LEU A 31 29.93 5.23 5.25
C LEU A 31 30.54 5.82 3.99
N LEU A 32 29.73 5.89 2.92
CA LEU A 32 30.11 6.39 1.61
C LEU A 32 29.07 7.39 1.11
N PHE A 33 29.53 8.43 0.45
CA PHE A 33 28.71 9.43 -0.20
C PHE A 33 29.18 9.61 -1.64
N ALA A 34 28.43 9.10 -2.61
CA ALA A 34 28.70 9.27 -4.02
C ALA A 34 27.79 10.32 -4.63
N TYR A 35 28.31 11.18 -5.50
CA TYR A 35 27.54 12.22 -6.15
C TYR A 35 28.09 12.63 -7.51
N SER A 36 27.22 13.19 -8.33
CA SER A 36 27.56 13.88 -9.57
C SER A 36 26.89 15.25 -9.59
N VAL A 37 27.59 16.25 -10.07
CA VAL A 37 27.10 17.63 -10.27
C VAL A 37 26.89 17.83 -11.77
N ASP A 38 25.67 18.18 -12.20
CA ASP A 38 25.34 18.54 -13.58
C ASP A 38 25.92 17.57 -14.62
N SER A 39 25.79 16.26 -14.33
CA SER A 39 26.26 15.15 -15.18
C SER A 39 27.79 15.04 -15.32
N GLN A 40 28.54 15.67 -14.45
CA GLN A 40 30.01 15.47 -14.37
C GLN A 40 30.34 14.06 -13.87
N PRO A 41 31.57 13.58 -14.02
CA PRO A 41 31.98 12.28 -13.49
C PRO A 41 31.63 12.12 -12.01
N VAL A 42 31.18 10.93 -11.64
CA VAL A 42 30.80 10.62 -10.26
C VAL A 42 32.02 10.65 -9.33
N GLN A 43 31.87 11.33 -8.22
CA GLN A 43 32.85 11.36 -7.13
C GLN A 43 32.29 10.53 -5.95
N VAL A 44 33.16 9.89 -5.18
CA VAL A 44 32.82 9.19 -3.95
C VAL A 44 33.67 9.73 -2.81
N ILE A 45 33.05 10.05 -1.70
CA ILE A 45 33.66 10.49 -0.45
C ILE A 45 33.60 9.33 0.55
N ASP A 46 34.76 8.92 1.05
CA ASP A 46 34.90 7.82 2.01
C ASP A 46 34.86 8.38 3.44
N LEU A 47 33.64 8.60 3.95
CA LEU A 47 33.43 9.15 5.29
C LEU A 47 33.95 8.21 6.39
N ALA A 48 33.91 6.90 6.14
CA ALA A 48 34.44 5.91 7.09
C ALA A 48 35.96 5.96 7.21
N CYS A 49 36.67 6.52 6.21
CA CYS A 49 38.11 6.84 6.26
C CYS A 49 38.41 8.24 6.82
N GLY A 50 37.38 9.02 7.16
CA GLY A 50 37.54 10.37 7.67
C GLY A 50 37.61 11.47 6.61
N GLU A 51 37.33 11.15 5.33
CA GLU A 51 37.12 12.15 4.30
C GLU A 51 35.90 13.02 4.64
N LYS A 52 35.86 14.23 4.12
CA LYS A 52 34.74 15.17 4.40
C LYS A 52 34.04 15.56 3.11
N ILE A 53 32.71 15.65 3.19
CA ILE A 53 31.91 16.19 2.09
C ILE A 53 32.33 17.66 1.86
N PRO A 54 32.62 18.09 0.61
CA PRO A 54 32.95 19.47 0.29
C PRO A 54 31.87 20.44 0.79
N LYS A 55 32.32 21.60 1.29
CA LYS A 55 31.41 22.59 1.89
C LYS A 55 30.32 23.05 0.92
N GLU A 56 30.66 23.23 -0.35
CA GLU A 56 29.70 23.60 -1.41
C GLU A 56 28.63 22.54 -1.64
N ILE A 57 28.94 21.26 -1.43
CA ILE A 57 27.99 20.18 -1.54
C ILE A 57 27.06 20.15 -0.30
N LEU A 58 27.63 20.35 0.91
CA LEU A 58 26.81 20.45 2.13
C LEU A 58 25.80 21.60 2.03
N LEU A 59 26.23 22.78 1.58
CA LEU A 59 25.34 23.92 1.36
C LEU A 59 24.28 23.61 0.31
N ALA A 60 24.64 22.93 -0.77
CA ALA A 60 23.70 22.53 -1.81
C ALA A 60 22.64 21.50 -1.34
N LEU A 61 22.93 20.69 -0.32
CA LEU A 61 21.95 19.76 0.25
C LEU A 61 20.82 20.51 0.98
N GLU A 62 21.13 21.62 1.64
CA GLU A 62 20.18 22.45 2.39
C GLU A 62 19.50 23.51 1.50
N ASP A 63 20.09 23.89 0.37
CA ASP A 63 19.54 24.89 -0.54
C ASP A 63 18.34 24.33 -1.32
N GLU A 64 17.16 24.92 -1.09
CA GLU A 64 15.91 24.54 -1.75
C GLU A 64 15.89 24.85 -3.26
N ASN A 65 16.75 25.73 -3.75
CA ASN A 65 16.90 26.04 -5.18
C ASN A 65 17.75 25.02 -5.93
N VAL A 66 18.48 24.17 -5.22
CA VAL A 66 19.30 23.11 -5.80
C VAL A 66 18.51 21.81 -5.86
N ILE A 67 18.19 21.34 -7.05
CA ILE A 67 17.49 20.06 -7.23
C ILE A 67 18.43 18.89 -6.91
N LYS A 68 17.99 18.03 -5.99
CA LYS A 68 18.65 16.79 -5.58
C LYS A 68 17.88 15.59 -6.14
N TRP A 69 18.61 14.65 -6.73
CA TRP A 69 18.08 13.40 -7.25
C TRP A 69 18.69 12.20 -6.52
N ALA A 70 17.86 11.22 -6.19
CA ALA A 70 18.30 9.93 -5.72
C ALA A 70 17.31 8.82 -6.13
N PHE A 71 17.77 7.59 -6.21
CA PHE A 71 16.88 6.45 -6.44
C PHE A 71 16.32 5.95 -5.10
N ASN A 72 15.07 6.22 -4.80
CA ASN A 72 14.41 6.12 -3.49
C ASN A 72 14.80 7.28 -2.56
N ALA A 73 14.72 8.50 -3.07
CA ALA A 73 15.22 9.74 -2.46
C ALA A 73 14.78 9.99 -1.01
N THR A 74 13.69 9.39 -0.53
CA THR A 74 13.30 9.43 0.88
C THR A 74 14.41 8.91 1.79
N PHE A 75 15.08 7.81 1.38
CA PHE A 75 16.16 7.23 2.17
C PHE A 75 17.34 8.19 2.31
N GLU A 76 17.83 8.73 1.21
CA GLU A 76 18.95 9.68 1.22
C GLU A 76 18.59 10.95 1.99
N ARG A 77 17.40 11.51 1.77
CA ARG A 77 16.94 12.73 2.42
C ARG A 77 16.90 12.58 3.95
N ILE A 78 16.33 11.50 4.45
CA ILE A 78 16.22 11.27 5.91
C ILE A 78 17.58 10.97 6.53
N CYS A 79 18.42 10.15 5.88
CA CYS A 79 19.77 9.85 6.36
C CYS A 79 20.64 11.11 6.41
N LEU A 80 20.58 11.95 5.36
CA LEU A 80 21.33 13.20 5.31
C LEU A 80 20.81 14.23 6.32
N SER A 81 19.51 14.28 6.58
CA SER A 81 18.95 15.12 7.65
C SER A 81 19.58 14.77 9.00
N ARG A 82 19.67 13.48 9.34
CA ARG A 82 20.34 13.04 10.57
C ARG A 82 21.83 13.38 10.59
N PHE A 83 22.52 13.18 9.47
CA PHE A 83 23.96 13.50 9.33
C PHE A 83 24.23 15.01 9.52
N LEU A 84 23.34 15.88 9.04
CA LEU A 84 23.41 17.33 9.20
C LEU A 84 22.98 17.81 10.60
N GLY A 85 22.55 16.92 11.50
CA GLY A 85 22.21 17.24 12.88
C GLY A 85 20.75 17.61 13.13
N TYR A 86 19.85 17.39 12.17
CA TYR A 86 18.41 17.62 12.37
C TYR A 86 17.86 16.68 13.46
N PRO A 87 17.08 17.19 14.42
CA PRO A 87 16.47 16.37 15.47
C PRO A 87 15.34 15.49 14.90
N THR A 88 14.92 14.50 15.67
CA THR A 88 13.73 13.69 15.34
C THR A 88 12.51 14.56 15.08
N GLY A 89 11.84 14.34 13.97
CA GLY A 89 10.67 15.11 13.54
C GLY A 89 10.97 16.28 12.61
N GLU A 90 12.23 16.63 12.43
CA GLU A 90 12.69 17.66 11.48
C GLU A 90 13.58 17.04 10.40
N TYR A 91 13.34 17.38 9.16
CA TYR A 91 14.02 16.81 8.01
C TYR A 91 14.25 17.87 6.93
N LEU A 92 15.21 17.63 6.05
CA LEU A 92 15.44 18.45 4.85
C LEU A 92 14.12 18.59 4.06
N ASN A 93 13.83 19.82 3.64
CA ASN A 93 12.61 20.13 2.87
C ASN A 93 12.54 19.25 1.60
N PRO A 94 11.43 18.49 1.41
CA PRO A 94 11.30 17.60 0.26
C PRO A 94 11.13 18.33 -1.09
N GLU A 95 10.78 19.61 -1.14
CA GLU A 95 10.39 20.33 -2.37
C GLU A 95 11.48 20.36 -3.44
N SER A 96 12.75 20.36 -3.03
CA SER A 96 13.90 20.32 -3.94
C SER A 96 14.38 18.90 -4.28
N TRP A 97 13.74 17.87 -3.72
CA TRP A 97 14.09 16.48 -3.98
C TRP A 97 13.27 15.88 -5.10
N ARG A 98 13.92 15.05 -5.90
CA ARG A 98 13.32 14.26 -6.98
C ARG A 98 13.75 12.81 -6.82
N CYS A 99 12.89 11.89 -7.21
CA CYS A 99 13.12 10.46 -7.03
C CYS A 99 13.07 9.74 -8.37
N SER A 100 14.18 9.17 -8.81
CA SER A 100 14.24 8.42 -10.08
C SER A 100 13.44 7.11 -10.03
N MET A 101 13.21 6.55 -8.83
CA MET A 101 12.28 5.43 -8.64
C MET A 101 10.84 5.84 -8.95
N ILE A 102 10.40 7.02 -8.51
CA ILE A 102 9.07 7.55 -8.80
C ILE A 102 8.93 7.86 -10.30
N TRP A 103 9.95 8.46 -10.92
CA TRP A 103 9.97 8.65 -12.36
C TRP A 103 9.80 7.33 -13.11
N SER A 104 10.56 6.30 -12.72
CA SER A 104 10.43 4.95 -13.28
C SER A 104 9.03 4.36 -13.07
N ALA A 105 8.44 4.55 -11.89
CA ALA A 105 7.09 4.10 -11.58
C ALA A 105 6.02 4.73 -12.47
N THR A 106 6.13 6.04 -12.78
CA THR A 106 5.21 6.72 -13.72
C THR A 106 5.27 6.15 -15.14
N MET A 107 6.38 5.51 -15.48
CA MET A 107 6.59 4.82 -16.77
C MET A 107 6.23 3.32 -16.72
N GLY A 108 5.66 2.83 -15.62
CA GLY A 108 5.30 1.42 -15.45
C GLY A 108 6.49 0.47 -15.31
N LEU A 109 7.68 1.01 -15.03
CA LEU A 109 8.93 0.27 -14.84
C LEU A 109 9.02 -0.30 -13.41
N PRO A 110 9.96 -1.23 -13.15
CA PRO A 110 10.22 -1.75 -11.80
C PRO A 110 10.54 -0.65 -10.78
N LEU A 111 10.37 -0.97 -9.48
CA LEU A 111 10.70 -0.08 -8.36
C LEU A 111 12.09 -0.36 -7.75
N SER A 112 12.98 -1.00 -8.49
CA SER A 112 14.36 -1.23 -8.06
C SER A 112 15.35 -0.74 -9.11
N LEU A 113 16.45 -0.15 -8.67
CA LEU A 113 17.51 0.37 -9.55
C LEU A 113 18.03 -0.70 -10.51
N GLU A 114 18.28 -1.92 -9.99
CA GLU A 114 18.68 -3.09 -10.76
C GLU A 114 17.64 -3.45 -11.83
N GLY A 115 16.37 -3.53 -11.44
CA GLY A 115 15.27 -3.89 -12.35
C GLY A 115 15.06 -2.86 -13.45
N VAL A 116 15.09 -1.56 -13.12
CA VAL A 116 14.96 -0.49 -14.12
C VAL A 116 16.12 -0.51 -15.09
N GLY A 117 17.36 -0.63 -14.60
CA GLY A 117 18.55 -0.72 -15.43
C GLY A 117 18.50 -1.89 -16.41
N ALA A 118 18.06 -3.07 -15.96
CA ALA A 118 17.89 -4.25 -16.78
C ALA A 118 16.81 -4.06 -17.87
N VAL A 119 15.61 -3.56 -17.50
CA VAL A 119 14.51 -3.34 -18.45
C VAL A 119 14.85 -2.30 -19.52
N LEU A 120 15.58 -1.24 -19.14
CA LEU A 120 16.03 -0.19 -20.06
C LEU A 120 17.27 -0.59 -20.88
N GLY A 121 17.91 -1.73 -20.58
CA GLY A 121 19.10 -2.20 -21.28
C GLY A 121 20.29 -1.23 -21.13
N LEU A 122 20.53 -0.73 -19.92
CA LEU A 122 21.64 0.18 -19.67
C LEU A 122 22.97 -0.56 -19.72
N GLU A 123 24.02 0.08 -20.29
CA GLU A 123 25.39 -0.47 -20.28
C GLU A 123 25.95 -0.55 -18.86
N LYS A 124 25.74 0.51 -18.07
CA LYS A 124 26.13 0.58 -16.65
C LYS A 124 24.94 0.16 -15.79
N GLN A 125 24.90 -1.11 -15.42
CA GLN A 125 23.89 -1.67 -14.53
C GLN A 125 24.45 -1.85 -13.11
N LYS A 126 23.55 -1.95 -12.15
CA LYS A 126 23.91 -2.20 -10.74
C LYS A 126 24.73 -3.48 -10.61
N LEU A 127 25.78 -3.44 -9.79
CA LEU A 127 26.67 -4.59 -9.58
C LEU A 127 25.97 -5.67 -8.73
N SER A 128 26.09 -6.93 -9.15
CA SER A 128 25.45 -8.09 -8.50
C SER A 128 25.97 -8.34 -7.07
N GLU A 129 27.25 -8.02 -6.83
CA GLU A 129 27.94 -8.18 -5.54
C GLU A 129 27.43 -7.22 -4.44
N GLY A 130 26.66 -6.21 -4.82
CA GLY A 130 26.17 -5.18 -3.91
C GLY A 130 25.41 -5.70 -2.70
N LYS A 131 24.61 -6.75 -2.86
CA LYS A 131 23.84 -7.35 -1.74
C LYS A 131 24.76 -7.91 -0.66
N ASP A 132 25.84 -8.56 -1.05
CA ASP A 132 26.81 -9.15 -0.11
C ASP A 132 27.65 -8.06 0.55
N LEU A 133 28.00 -7.00 -0.18
CA LEU A 133 28.73 -5.84 0.36
C LEU A 133 27.89 -5.06 1.37
N ILE A 134 26.62 -4.79 1.06
CA ILE A 134 25.66 -4.16 1.99
C ILE A 134 25.49 -5.02 3.23
N LYS A 135 25.28 -6.33 3.10
CA LYS A 135 25.18 -7.22 4.24
C LYS A 135 26.44 -7.23 5.11
N TYR A 136 27.60 -7.10 4.47
CA TYR A 136 28.89 -7.13 5.18
C TYR A 136 29.18 -5.84 5.94
N PHE A 137 28.98 -4.66 5.31
CA PHE A 137 29.38 -3.38 5.89
C PHE A 137 28.24 -2.59 6.54
N CYS A 138 26.99 -2.74 6.06
CA CYS A 138 25.85 -1.90 6.47
C CYS A 138 25.01 -2.52 7.59
N GLN A 139 25.30 -3.76 8.00
CA GLN A 139 24.53 -4.48 9.00
C GLN A 139 25.43 -5.07 10.09
N PRO A 140 24.90 -5.26 11.31
CA PRO A 140 25.61 -6.01 12.33
C PRO A 140 25.94 -7.45 11.88
N CYS A 141 27.06 -7.98 12.35
CA CYS A 141 27.42 -9.38 12.15
C CYS A 141 27.37 -10.15 13.46
N ALA A 142 27.08 -11.45 13.38
CA ALA A 142 27.10 -12.31 14.56
C ALA A 142 28.55 -12.46 15.10
N PRO A 143 28.79 -12.33 16.41
CA PRO A 143 30.09 -12.58 17.00
C PRO A 143 30.43 -14.07 16.91
N THR A 144 31.59 -14.39 16.36
CA THR A 144 32.11 -15.75 16.20
C THR A 144 33.61 -15.78 16.54
N LYS A 145 34.15 -16.96 16.86
CA LYS A 145 35.61 -17.11 17.05
C LYS A 145 36.38 -16.71 15.79
N ALA A 146 35.87 -17.05 14.61
CA ALA A 146 36.53 -16.77 13.33
C ALA A 146 36.60 -15.27 13.01
N ASN A 147 35.65 -14.46 13.48
CA ASN A 147 35.67 -13.01 13.26
C ASN A 147 36.22 -12.20 14.47
N GLY A 148 36.81 -12.86 15.48
CA GLY A 148 37.32 -12.19 16.66
C GLY A 148 36.24 -11.61 17.56
N GLN A 149 35.06 -12.23 17.62
CA GLN A 149 33.89 -11.84 18.44
C GLN A 149 33.33 -10.43 18.11
N ARG A 150 33.62 -9.91 16.91
CA ARG A 150 33.10 -8.60 16.52
C ARG A 150 31.63 -8.65 16.10
N THR A 151 30.92 -7.58 16.37
CA THR A 151 29.50 -7.39 16.01
C THR A 151 29.32 -6.49 14.78
N ARG A 152 30.41 -5.88 14.26
CA ARG A 152 30.43 -5.01 13.09
C ARG A 152 31.68 -5.24 12.24
N ASN A 153 31.49 -5.29 10.93
CA ASN A 153 32.59 -5.28 9.98
C ASN A 153 32.94 -3.83 9.59
N ARG A 154 34.23 -3.49 9.68
CA ARG A 154 34.75 -2.19 9.25
C ARG A 154 35.64 -2.36 8.03
N LEU A 155 35.98 -1.28 7.36
CA LEU A 155 36.77 -1.23 6.12
C LEU A 155 38.10 -2.04 6.21
N PHE A 156 38.81 -1.95 7.33
CA PHE A 156 40.09 -2.64 7.53
C PHE A 156 40.00 -4.16 7.73
N HIS A 157 38.79 -4.70 7.96
CA HIS A 157 38.58 -6.15 8.04
C HIS A 157 38.56 -6.82 6.67
N ALA A 158 38.26 -6.07 5.59
CA ALA A 158 38.23 -6.55 4.21
C ALA A 158 38.48 -5.39 3.22
N PRO A 159 39.74 -4.93 3.08
CA PRO A 159 40.08 -3.76 2.24
C PRO A 159 39.64 -3.93 0.76
N ASP A 160 39.80 -5.13 0.20
CA ASP A 160 39.41 -5.42 -1.18
C ASP A 160 37.89 -5.30 -1.37
N LYS A 161 37.12 -5.80 -0.42
CA LYS A 161 35.66 -5.62 -0.42
C LYS A 161 35.27 -4.17 -0.27
N TRP A 162 36.02 -3.39 0.52
CA TRP A 162 35.79 -1.96 0.68
C TRP A 162 36.03 -1.19 -0.62
N ALA A 163 37.13 -1.50 -1.31
CA ALA A 163 37.41 -0.93 -2.62
C ALA A 163 36.31 -1.25 -3.64
N MET A 164 35.76 -2.46 -3.60
CA MET A 164 34.61 -2.86 -4.42
C MET A 164 33.34 -2.12 -4.01
N PHE A 165 33.14 -1.89 -2.71
CA PHE A 165 31.97 -1.17 -2.19
C PHE A 165 31.96 0.30 -2.63
N LYS A 166 33.10 0.96 -2.69
CA LYS A 166 33.22 2.29 -3.31
C LYS A 166 32.85 2.29 -4.78
N LYS A 167 33.32 1.31 -5.55
CA LYS A 167 32.92 1.14 -6.97
C LYS A 167 31.42 0.87 -7.12
N TYR A 168 30.85 0.13 -6.19
CA TYR A 168 29.41 -0.16 -6.16
C TYR A 168 28.61 1.14 -5.95
N ASN A 169 28.98 1.98 -4.98
CA ASN A 169 28.29 3.24 -4.70
C ASN A 169 28.40 4.23 -5.89
N ILE A 170 29.56 4.31 -6.54
CA ILE A 170 29.73 5.07 -7.79
C ILE A 170 28.78 4.55 -8.88
N ARG A 171 28.71 3.21 -9.03
CA ARG A 171 27.89 2.57 -10.06
C ARG A 171 26.39 2.81 -9.84
N ASP A 172 25.92 2.92 -8.61
CA ASP A 172 24.53 3.23 -8.31
C ASP A 172 24.17 4.64 -8.85
N VAL A 173 25.01 5.65 -8.65
CA VAL A 173 24.83 7.00 -9.22
C VAL A 173 24.89 6.98 -10.76
N GLU A 174 25.89 6.28 -11.34
CA GLU A 174 26.00 6.14 -12.81
C GLU A 174 24.78 5.47 -13.43
N THR A 175 24.25 4.42 -12.79
CA THR A 175 23.03 3.73 -13.23
C THR A 175 21.83 4.66 -13.17
N GLU A 176 21.68 5.41 -12.09
CA GLU A 176 20.60 6.39 -11.94
C GLU A 176 20.66 7.49 -13.00
N MET A 177 21.84 8.04 -13.26
CA MET A 177 22.05 9.04 -14.33
C MET A 177 21.66 8.47 -15.71
N GLY A 178 22.00 7.20 -15.96
CA GLY A 178 21.56 6.48 -17.17
C GLY A 178 20.04 6.35 -17.28
N ILE A 179 19.35 6.09 -16.18
CA ILE A 179 17.88 6.09 -16.12
C ILE A 179 17.32 7.46 -16.45
N GLN A 180 17.84 8.53 -15.81
CA GLN A 180 17.41 9.91 -16.05
C GLN A 180 17.57 10.28 -17.53
N GLN A 181 18.68 9.94 -18.15
CA GLN A 181 18.95 10.16 -19.57
C GLN A 181 17.91 9.44 -20.46
N ARG A 182 17.64 8.17 -20.19
CA ARG A 182 16.66 7.39 -20.95
C ARG A 182 15.24 7.92 -20.82
N LEU A 183 14.87 8.39 -19.63
CA LEU A 183 13.53 8.88 -19.32
C LEU A 183 13.34 10.37 -19.65
N ALA A 184 14.39 11.12 -20.01
CA ALA A 184 14.33 12.56 -20.26
C ALA A 184 13.25 12.99 -21.27
N LYS A 185 12.91 12.12 -22.24
CA LYS A 185 11.83 12.34 -23.22
C LYS A 185 10.41 12.26 -22.63
N PHE A 186 10.31 11.75 -21.40
CA PHE A 186 9.04 11.54 -20.69
C PHE A 186 9.12 12.15 -19.29
N PRO A 187 9.19 13.49 -19.18
CA PRO A 187 9.30 14.14 -17.87
C PRO A 187 8.06 13.86 -17.01
N VAL A 188 8.28 13.75 -15.71
CA VAL A 188 7.19 13.65 -14.74
C VAL A 188 6.47 15.01 -14.70
N PRO A 189 5.13 15.06 -14.80
CA PRO A 189 4.38 16.30 -14.68
C PRO A 189 4.63 17.01 -13.35
N ALA A 190 4.66 18.35 -13.35
CA ALA A 190 4.89 19.15 -12.15
C ALA A 190 3.93 18.78 -11.01
N GLN A 191 2.64 18.61 -11.33
CA GLN A 191 1.62 18.17 -10.38
C GLN A 191 1.99 16.87 -9.64
N VAL A 192 2.59 15.90 -10.34
CA VAL A 192 2.99 14.62 -9.70
C VAL A 192 4.14 14.83 -8.71
N TRP A 193 5.03 15.80 -8.98
CA TRP A 193 6.06 16.18 -8.00
C TRP A 193 5.46 16.89 -6.78
N GLU A 194 4.49 17.77 -6.97
CA GLU A 194 3.77 18.42 -5.86
C GLU A 194 3.06 17.38 -4.98
N GLU A 195 2.42 16.39 -5.58
CA GLU A 195 1.79 15.27 -4.88
C GLU A 195 2.84 14.41 -4.13
N TYR A 196 4.00 14.16 -4.73
CA TYR A 196 5.11 13.45 -4.10
C TYR A 196 5.66 14.23 -2.89
N HIS A 197 5.83 15.54 -3.00
CA HIS A 197 6.30 16.36 -1.89
C HIS A 197 5.31 16.34 -0.71
N LEU A 198 4.01 16.45 -0.98
CA LEU A 198 2.99 16.33 0.05
C LEU A 198 2.99 14.94 0.72
N ASP A 199 3.19 13.86 -0.05
CA ASP A 199 3.37 12.52 0.51
C ASP A 199 4.58 12.46 1.46
N GLN A 200 5.69 13.10 1.07
CA GLN A 200 6.87 13.18 1.94
C GLN A 200 6.59 13.97 3.22
N GLU A 201 5.89 15.10 3.14
CA GLU A 201 5.46 15.88 4.32
C GLU A 201 4.58 15.05 5.27
N ILE A 202 3.63 14.27 4.73
CA ILE A 202 2.77 13.38 5.51
C ILE A 202 3.59 12.27 6.18
N ASN A 203 4.51 11.65 5.46
CA ASN A 203 5.42 10.64 6.00
C ASN A 203 6.34 11.21 7.08
N ASP A 204 6.86 12.43 6.91
CA ASP A 204 7.70 13.14 7.89
C ASP A 204 6.93 13.48 9.17
N ARG A 205 5.69 13.91 9.02
CA ARG A 205 4.80 14.21 10.17
C ARG A 205 4.49 12.95 10.96
N GLY A 206 4.16 11.85 10.27
CA GLY A 206 3.78 10.59 10.88
C GLY A 206 2.53 10.71 11.75
N VAL A 207 2.21 9.66 12.50
CA VAL A 207 1.06 9.60 13.41
C VAL A 207 1.49 9.03 14.75
N ARG A 208 0.94 9.58 15.82
CA ARG A 208 1.22 9.14 17.19
C ARG A 208 0.60 7.78 17.48
N LEU A 209 1.33 6.95 18.22
CA LEU A 209 0.88 5.65 18.70
C LEU A 209 0.65 5.67 20.22
N ASP A 210 -0.41 4.99 20.67
CA ASP A 210 -0.62 4.66 22.08
C ASP A 210 0.26 3.47 22.47
N MET A 211 1.47 3.75 22.91
CA MET A 211 2.45 2.71 23.22
C MET A 211 2.10 1.89 24.45
N ASP A 212 1.28 2.42 25.37
CA ASP A 212 0.76 1.65 26.51
C ASP A 212 -0.19 0.56 26.00
N LEU A 213 -1.10 0.90 25.07
CA LEU A 213 -1.97 -0.07 24.43
C LEU A 213 -1.18 -1.09 23.62
N VAL A 214 -0.16 -0.65 22.86
CA VAL A 214 0.68 -1.54 22.05
C VAL A 214 1.42 -2.55 22.93
N ALA A 215 2.05 -2.10 24.01
CA ALA A 215 2.79 -2.97 24.94
C ALA A 215 1.85 -3.98 25.62
N ALA A 216 0.72 -3.53 26.13
CA ALA A 216 -0.27 -4.40 26.77
C ALA A 216 -0.84 -5.44 25.79
N ALA A 217 -1.11 -5.05 24.55
CA ALA A 217 -1.60 -5.97 23.52
C ALA A 217 -0.57 -7.05 23.16
N ILE A 218 0.72 -6.71 23.08
CA ILE A 218 1.81 -7.68 22.83
C ILE A 218 1.92 -8.69 23.99
N GLU A 219 1.85 -8.21 25.22
CA GLU A 219 1.89 -9.07 26.41
C GLU A 219 0.68 -10.00 26.46
N MET A 220 -0.53 -9.47 26.25
CA MET A 220 -1.77 -10.27 26.20
C MET A 220 -1.75 -11.31 25.08
N ASP A 221 -1.28 -10.97 23.88
CA ASP A 221 -1.15 -11.94 22.77
C ASP A 221 -0.17 -13.07 23.15
N THR A 222 0.95 -12.72 23.78
CA THR A 222 1.94 -13.70 24.23
C THR A 222 1.36 -14.66 25.25
N ARG A 223 0.65 -14.15 26.24
CA ARG A 223 -0.03 -14.95 27.25
C ARG A 223 -1.13 -15.82 26.66
N SER A 224 -2.01 -15.23 25.84
CA SER A 224 -3.09 -15.94 25.17
C SER A 224 -2.58 -17.07 24.28
N ARG A 225 -1.55 -16.84 23.48
CA ARG A 225 -0.94 -17.88 22.63
C ARG A 225 -0.38 -19.03 23.43
N LYS A 226 0.23 -18.75 24.58
CA LYS A 226 0.73 -19.79 25.47
C LYS A 226 -0.43 -20.64 26.00
N GLU A 227 -1.46 -20.02 26.59
CA GLU A 227 -2.62 -20.72 27.13
C GLU A 227 -3.33 -21.58 26.06
N LEU A 228 -3.60 -20.99 24.86
CA LEU A 228 -4.23 -21.71 23.74
C LEU A 228 -3.38 -22.89 23.25
N THR A 229 -2.05 -22.73 23.19
CA THR A 229 -1.14 -23.80 22.78
C THR A 229 -1.08 -24.92 23.83
N ASP A 230 -1.03 -24.58 25.12
CA ASP A 230 -1.02 -25.53 26.20
C ASP A 230 -2.33 -26.35 26.23
N THR A 231 -3.49 -25.69 26.11
CA THR A 231 -4.80 -26.34 25.97
C THR A 231 -4.84 -27.29 24.76
N MET A 232 -4.31 -26.85 23.60
CA MET A 232 -4.25 -27.72 22.42
C MET A 232 -3.36 -28.95 22.65
N LYS A 233 -2.23 -28.80 23.35
CA LYS A 233 -1.36 -29.93 23.71
C LYS A 233 -2.07 -30.92 24.62
N GLU A 234 -2.79 -30.45 25.62
CA GLU A 234 -3.58 -31.30 26.52
C GLU A 234 -4.65 -32.13 25.77
N ILE A 235 -5.36 -31.50 24.79
CA ILE A 235 -6.42 -32.18 24.04
C ILE A 235 -5.85 -33.16 23.01
N THR A 236 -4.76 -32.77 22.32
CA THR A 236 -4.24 -33.51 21.16
C THR A 236 -3.08 -34.43 21.50
N GLU A 237 -2.41 -34.24 22.64
CA GLU A 237 -1.17 -34.92 23.07
C GLU A 237 0.00 -34.75 22.07
N LEU A 238 -0.11 -33.75 21.15
CA LEU A 238 0.93 -33.44 20.17
C LEU A 238 2.06 -32.64 20.81
N GLU A 239 3.30 -32.94 20.43
CA GLU A 239 4.47 -32.18 20.85
C GLU A 239 4.40 -30.73 20.33
N ASN A 240 4.03 -30.57 19.06
CA ASN A 240 3.84 -29.27 18.43
C ASN A 240 2.49 -29.19 17.70
N PRO A 241 1.40 -28.80 18.39
CA PRO A 241 0.08 -28.69 17.77
C PRO A 241 -0.01 -27.56 16.72
N ASN A 242 0.98 -26.68 16.65
CA ASN A 242 1.09 -25.65 15.61
C ASN A 242 1.66 -26.19 14.29
N SER A 243 2.28 -27.37 14.28
CA SER A 243 2.74 -28.04 13.06
C SER A 243 1.54 -28.47 12.20
N VAL A 244 1.51 -27.99 10.96
CA VAL A 244 0.46 -28.37 9.99
C VAL A 244 0.46 -29.88 9.77
N GLN A 245 1.63 -30.49 9.68
CA GLN A 245 1.77 -31.93 9.45
C GLN A 245 1.24 -32.76 10.63
N GLN A 246 1.67 -32.43 11.86
CA GLN A 246 1.22 -33.15 13.06
C GLN A 246 -0.31 -32.98 13.25
N MET A 247 -0.82 -31.78 13.08
CA MET A 247 -2.27 -31.51 13.21
C MET A 247 -3.09 -32.25 12.18
N LYS A 248 -2.68 -32.30 10.92
CA LYS A 248 -3.38 -33.07 9.87
C LYS A 248 -3.40 -34.57 10.21
N ALA A 249 -2.27 -35.13 10.63
CA ALA A 249 -2.18 -36.53 11.03
C ALA A 249 -3.10 -36.84 12.23
N TRP A 250 -3.15 -35.93 13.21
CA TRP A 250 -4.05 -36.07 14.37
C TRP A 250 -5.53 -35.99 13.97
N LEU A 251 -5.92 -35.07 13.10
CA LEU A 251 -7.29 -34.94 12.59
C LEU A 251 -7.72 -36.20 11.83
N SER A 252 -6.86 -36.69 10.93
CA SER A 252 -7.08 -37.93 10.19
C SER A 252 -7.27 -39.13 11.12
N ALA A 253 -6.40 -39.29 12.14
CA ALA A 253 -6.52 -40.34 13.14
C ALA A 253 -7.82 -40.24 13.96
N ASN A 254 -8.44 -39.10 14.05
CA ASN A 254 -9.74 -38.85 14.71
C ASN A 254 -10.92 -38.80 13.72
N GLY A 255 -10.74 -39.25 12.47
CA GLY A 255 -11.82 -39.40 11.49
C GLY A 255 -12.16 -38.14 10.69
N LEU A 256 -11.28 -37.12 10.69
CA LEU A 256 -11.48 -35.89 9.94
C LEU A 256 -10.33 -35.67 8.93
N GLU A 257 -10.58 -35.98 7.67
CA GLU A 257 -9.61 -35.82 6.59
C GLU A 257 -9.61 -34.39 6.04
N THR A 258 -8.43 -33.84 5.83
CA THR A 258 -8.27 -32.53 5.17
C THR A 258 -6.91 -32.38 4.49
N ASP A 259 -6.91 -31.80 3.29
CA ASP A 259 -5.69 -31.51 2.54
C ASP A 259 -4.98 -30.23 3.02
N THR A 260 -5.72 -29.33 3.65
CA THR A 260 -5.23 -28.01 4.06
C THR A 260 -5.88 -27.52 5.34
N LEU A 261 -5.12 -26.75 6.13
CA LEU A 261 -5.60 -26.02 7.31
C LEU A 261 -5.70 -24.51 7.05
N SER A 262 -6.08 -24.14 5.82
CA SER A 262 -6.38 -22.75 5.48
C SER A 262 -7.60 -22.24 6.26
N LYS A 263 -7.70 -20.91 6.44
CA LYS A 263 -8.84 -20.30 7.15
C LYS A 263 -10.18 -20.79 6.61
N LYS A 264 -10.34 -20.87 5.29
CA LYS A 264 -11.57 -21.36 4.65
C LYS A 264 -11.83 -22.83 5.00
N ALA A 265 -10.81 -23.70 4.85
CA ALA A 265 -10.96 -25.11 5.15
C ALA A 265 -11.35 -25.35 6.61
N ILE A 266 -10.74 -24.65 7.56
CA ILE A 266 -11.11 -24.74 8.99
C ILE A 266 -12.55 -24.27 9.20
N THR A 267 -12.96 -23.16 8.60
CA THR A 267 -14.35 -22.67 8.70
C THR A 267 -15.37 -23.68 8.15
N ASP A 268 -15.05 -24.35 7.06
CA ASP A 268 -15.94 -25.37 6.48
C ASP A 268 -15.98 -26.65 7.34
N LEU A 269 -14.84 -27.08 7.86
CA LEU A 269 -14.75 -28.24 8.76
C LEU A 269 -15.54 -28.01 10.06
N LEU A 270 -15.51 -26.81 10.62
CA LEU A 270 -16.24 -26.44 11.84
C LEU A 270 -17.76 -26.61 11.72
N LYS A 271 -18.33 -26.57 10.50
CA LYS A 271 -19.78 -26.76 10.28
C LYS A 271 -20.26 -28.18 10.62
N THR A 272 -19.38 -29.17 10.53
CA THR A 272 -19.71 -30.58 10.67
C THR A 272 -18.85 -31.36 11.68
N ALA A 273 -17.81 -30.71 12.24
CA ALA A 273 -16.87 -31.37 13.13
C ALA A 273 -17.52 -31.78 14.46
N PRO A 274 -17.21 -32.99 15.00
CA PRO A 274 -17.58 -33.37 16.35
C PRO A 274 -17.02 -32.40 17.40
N PRO A 275 -17.63 -32.29 18.60
CA PRO A 275 -17.28 -31.26 19.59
C PRO A 275 -15.79 -31.17 19.94
N LYS A 276 -15.11 -32.31 20.16
CA LYS A 276 -13.67 -32.36 20.46
C LYS A 276 -12.82 -31.79 19.31
N LEU A 277 -13.15 -32.19 18.07
CA LEU A 277 -12.44 -31.70 16.88
C LEU A 277 -12.75 -30.22 16.61
N ALA A 278 -14.01 -29.81 16.79
CA ALA A 278 -14.42 -28.42 16.68
C ALA A 278 -13.66 -27.54 17.69
N GLN A 279 -13.47 -27.97 18.91
CA GLN A 279 -12.69 -27.26 19.92
C GLN A 279 -11.24 -27.04 19.45
N VAL A 280 -10.57 -28.11 18.96
CA VAL A 280 -9.18 -28.01 18.47
C VAL A 280 -9.09 -27.12 17.24
N LEU A 281 -10.04 -27.22 16.31
CA LEU A 281 -10.09 -26.35 15.12
C LEU A 281 -10.30 -24.88 15.49
N THR A 282 -11.13 -24.59 16.49
CA THR A 282 -11.35 -23.23 17.01
C THR A 282 -10.07 -22.67 17.65
N LEU A 283 -9.41 -23.43 18.52
CA LEU A 283 -8.11 -23.05 19.11
C LEU A 283 -7.05 -22.79 18.02
N ARG A 284 -7.04 -23.63 17.00
CA ARG A 284 -6.15 -23.46 15.84
C ARG A 284 -6.46 -22.18 15.07
N GLN A 285 -7.73 -21.86 14.88
CA GLN A 285 -8.17 -20.62 14.20
C GLN A 285 -7.74 -19.38 14.99
N GLN A 286 -7.90 -19.38 16.31
CA GLN A 286 -7.46 -18.31 17.19
C GLN A 286 -5.92 -18.14 17.13
N LEU A 287 -5.14 -19.22 17.22
CA LEU A 287 -3.69 -19.18 17.10
C LEU A 287 -3.18 -18.72 15.72
N ALA A 288 -3.95 -18.95 14.66
CA ALA A 288 -3.62 -18.52 13.31
C ALA A 288 -3.82 -17.02 13.07
N LYS A 289 -4.41 -16.27 14.00
CA LYS A 289 -4.59 -14.82 13.94
C LYS A 289 -3.24 -14.11 13.83
N SER A 290 -2.85 -13.76 12.61
CA SER A 290 -1.55 -13.10 12.35
C SER A 290 -1.61 -11.57 12.46
N SER A 291 -2.82 -10.98 12.49
CA SER A 291 -3.02 -9.54 12.52
C SER A 291 -2.44 -8.86 13.77
N VAL A 292 -2.43 -9.55 14.92
CA VAL A 292 -1.81 -9.05 16.17
C VAL A 292 -0.31 -8.75 16.05
N ARG A 293 0.39 -9.32 15.06
CA ARG A 293 1.78 -8.94 14.73
C ARG A 293 1.93 -7.47 14.31
N LYS A 294 0.82 -6.79 14.02
CA LYS A 294 0.81 -5.35 13.74
C LYS A 294 1.28 -4.51 14.94
N TYR A 295 0.97 -4.94 16.19
CA TYR A 295 1.50 -4.28 17.39
C TYR A 295 3.02 -4.37 17.46
N GLN A 296 3.61 -5.52 17.10
CA GLN A 296 5.06 -5.67 17.01
C GLN A 296 5.67 -4.80 15.88
N ALA A 297 4.94 -4.60 14.78
CA ALA A 297 5.38 -3.69 13.73
C ALA A 297 5.33 -2.22 14.21
N MET A 298 4.31 -1.84 14.98
CA MET A 298 4.21 -0.52 15.61
C MET A 298 5.39 -0.26 16.55
N GLU A 299 5.67 -1.20 17.46
CA GLU A 299 6.80 -1.13 18.40
C GLU A 299 8.15 -0.93 17.68
N LYS A 300 8.34 -1.60 16.56
CA LYS A 300 9.58 -1.49 15.76
C LYS A 300 9.68 -0.20 14.96
N THR A 301 8.55 0.38 14.56
CA THR A 301 8.49 1.53 13.65
C THR A 301 8.43 2.86 14.40
N VAL A 302 7.94 2.87 15.63
CA VAL A 302 7.77 4.09 16.42
C VAL A 302 9.10 4.80 16.64
N CYS A 303 9.13 6.11 16.35
CA CYS A 303 10.26 6.99 16.60
C CYS A 303 10.31 7.46 18.07
N ALA A 304 11.41 8.08 18.47
CA ALA A 304 11.64 8.51 19.85
C ALA A 304 10.57 9.48 20.39
N ASP A 305 9.92 10.23 19.52
CA ASP A 305 8.82 11.16 19.86
C ASP A 305 7.42 10.49 19.93
N GLY A 306 7.34 9.15 19.83
CA GLY A 306 6.10 8.38 19.89
C GLY A 306 5.30 8.37 18.59
N ARG A 307 5.85 8.86 17.46
CA ARG A 307 5.17 8.86 16.16
C ARG A 307 5.73 7.77 15.25
N ALA A 308 4.85 7.08 14.52
CA ALA A 308 5.23 6.17 13.44
C ALA A 308 5.31 6.97 12.12
N ARG A 309 6.39 6.78 11.37
CA ARG A 309 6.69 7.52 10.13
C ARG A 309 7.00 6.60 8.96
N GLY A 310 6.96 7.14 7.74
CA GLY A 310 7.31 6.38 6.53
C GLY A 310 6.35 5.24 6.24
N MET A 311 5.06 5.44 6.48
CA MET A 311 4.04 4.40 6.34
C MET A 311 3.44 4.33 4.93
N PHE A 312 3.74 5.29 4.06
CA PHE A 312 3.20 5.39 2.71
C PHE A 312 4.32 5.33 1.67
N GLN A 313 4.07 4.55 0.63
CA GLN A 313 4.88 4.53 -0.58
C GLN A 313 4.11 5.22 -1.69
N PHE A 314 4.56 6.40 -2.07
CA PHE A 314 4.04 7.10 -3.25
C PHE A 314 4.23 6.23 -4.50
N TYR A 315 3.22 6.12 -5.33
CA TYR A 315 3.24 5.32 -6.55
C TYR A 315 3.60 3.83 -6.31
N GLY A 316 3.33 3.30 -5.11
CA GLY A 316 3.66 1.91 -4.76
C GLY A 316 2.96 0.86 -5.61
N ALA A 317 1.77 1.17 -6.11
CA ALA A 317 1.08 0.42 -7.16
C ALA A 317 1.35 1.11 -8.52
N ASN A 318 2.47 0.80 -9.15
CA ASN A 318 2.97 1.51 -10.32
C ASN A 318 2.04 1.50 -11.54
N ARG A 319 1.10 0.54 -11.64
CA ARG A 319 0.13 0.46 -12.73
C ARG A 319 -0.88 1.62 -12.69
N THR A 320 -1.41 1.93 -11.52
CA THR A 320 -2.44 2.97 -11.31
C THR A 320 -1.90 4.24 -10.67
N GLY A 321 -0.71 4.17 -10.06
CA GLY A 321 -0.13 5.24 -9.25
C GLY A 321 -0.71 5.33 -7.85
N ARG A 322 -1.52 4.35 -7.42
CA ARG A 322 -2.04 4.28 -6.04
C ARG A 322 -0.90 4.16 -5.04
N PHE A 323 -1.13 4.68 -3.85
CA PHE A 323 -0.23 4.49 -2.72
C PHE A 323 -0.24 3.05 -2.24
N SER A 324 0.87 2.59 -1.69
CA SER A 324 0.92 1.32 -0.97
C SER A 324 1.40 1.54 0.48
N GLY A 325 0.97 0.66 1.37
CA GLY A 325 1.42 0.69 2.76
C GLY A 325 2.85 0.19 2.92
N ARG A 326 3.56 0.79 3.86
CA ARG A 326 4.88 0.36 4.33
C ARG A 326 4.83 0.08 5.83
N ASN A 327 5.81 -0.63 6.34
CA ASN A 327 5.98 -0.92 7.76
C ASN A 327 4.71 -1.54 8.38
N ILE A 328 3.87 -0.74 9.01
CA ILE A 328 2.61 -1.20 9.63
C ILE A 328 1.56 -1.60 8.58
N GLN A 329 1.64 -1.10 7.35
CA GLN A 329 0.70 -1.36 6.24
C GLN A 329 -0.76 -1.01 6.60
N LEU A 330 -1.04 0.27 6.74
CA LEU A 330 -2.33 0.81 7.17
C LEU A 330 -3.52 0.34 6.31
N GLN A 331 -3.31 0.16 5.00
CA GLN A 331 -4.34 -0.28 4.07
C GLN A 331 -4.89 -1.69 4.36
N ASN A 332 -4.13 -2.50 5.13
CA ASN A 332 -4.45 -3.90 5.42
C ASN A 332 -4.75 -4.13 6.91
N LEU A 333 -5.18 -3.10 7.63
CA LEU A 333 -5.59 -3.25 9.03
C LEU A 333 -6.98 -3.90 9.11
N PRO A 334 -7.21 -4.82 10.06
CA PRO A 334 -8.52 -5.43 10.28
C PRO A 334 -9.58 -4.36 10.54
N GLN A 335 -10.82 -4.68 10.17
CA GLN A 335 -11.97 -3.85 10.56
C GLN A 335 -12.34 -4.14 12.02
N ASN A 336 -12.95 -3.17 12.68
CA ASN A 336 -13.48 -3.31 14.02
C ASN A 336 -15.02 -3.50 13.94
N HIS A 337 -15.51 -4.48 14.71
CA HIS A 337 -16.93 -4.83 14.77
C HIS A 337 -17.47 -4.87 16.20
N LEU A 338 -16.60 -4.62 17.21
CA LEU A 338 -17.00 -4.54 18.61
C LEU A 338 -17.91 -3.33 18.82
N SER A 339 -19.09 -3.56 19.39
CA SER A 339 -20.04 -2.49 19.72
C SER A 339 -19.56 -1.55 20.83
N ASP A 340 -18.73 -2.09 21.73
CA ASP A 340 -18.13 -1.46 22.90
C ASP A 340 -16.62 -1.26 22.74
N LEU A 341 -16.21 -0.80 21.56
CA LEU A 341 -14.79 -0.69 21.14
C LEU A 341 -13.94 0.14 22.12
N ALA A 342 -14.51 1.19 22.71
CA ALA A 342 -13.80 2.06 23.65
C ALA A 342 -13.53 1.36 25.00
N GLU A 343 -14.48 0.58 25.47
CA GLU A 343 -14.38 -0.23 26.70
C GLU A 343 -13.36 -1.34 26.52
N ALA A 344 -13.44 -2.10 25.42
CA ALA A 344 -12.48 -3.14 25.08
C ALA A 344 -11.06 -2.57 25.02
N ARG A 345 -10.90 -1.41 24.36
CA ARG A 345 -9.64 -0.67 24.29
C ARG A 345 -9.09 -0.31 25.67
N SER A 346 -9.95 0.21 26.55
CA SER A 346 -9.57 0.60 27.91
C SER A 346 -9.10 -0.59 28.73
N LEU A 347 -9.80 -1.73 28.65
CA LEU A 347 -9.43 -2.95 29.33
C LEU A 347 -8.09 -3.52 28.84
N VAL A 348 -7.88 -3.57 27.54
CA VAL A 348 -6.59 -4.02 26.99
C VAL A 348 -5.47 -3.07 27.41
N ARG A 349 -5.69 -1.76 27.32
CA ARG A 349 -4.69 -0.76 27.71
C ARG A 349 -4.31 -0.83 29.19
N SER A 350 -5.25 -1.21 30.06
CA SER A 350 -4.98 -1.40 31.50
C SER A 350 -4.17 -2.68 31.83
N GLY A 351 -4.02 -3.60 30.86
CA GLY A 351 -3.33 -4.87 31.07
C GLY A 351 -4.17 -5.95 31.76
N ASP A 352 -5.48 -5.74 31.93
CA ASP A 352 -6.38 -6.69 32.60
C ASP A 352 -6.77 -7.86 31.68
N PHE A 353 -5.87 -8.83 31.58
CA PHE A 353 -6.06 -10.01 30.72
C PHE A 353 -7.27 -10.86 31.12
N GLU A 354 -7.52 -11.02 32.43
CA GLU A 354 -8.62 -11.85 32.91
C GLU A 354 -9.97 -11.23 32.58
N ALA A 355 -10.09 -9.90 32.74
CA ALA A 355 -11.30 -9.20 32.33
C ALA A 355 -11.55 -9.28 30.81
N VAL A 356 -10.49 -9.12 29.99
CA VAL A 356 -10.62 -9.27 28.53
C VAL A 356 -11.04 -10.67 28.15
N LYS A 357 -10.43 -11.70 28.74
CA LYS A 357 -10.77 -13.11 28.50
C LYS A 357 -12.20 -13.45 28.94
N LEU A 358 -12.65 -12.90 30.06
CA LEU A 358 -14.01 -13.13 30.59
C LEU A 358 -15.09 -12.48 29.72
N LEU A 359 -14.84 -11.25 29.27
CA LEU A 359 -15.89 -10.44 28.59
C LEU A 359 -15.93 -10.70 27.08
N TYR A 360 -14.82 -11.04 26.46
CA TYR A 360 -14.71 -11.14 25.00
C TYR A 360 -14.40 -12.58 24.50
N GLU A 361 -14.10 -13.52 25.38
CA GLU A 361 -13.83 -14.94 25.08
C GLU A 361 -12.67 -15.19 24.11
N ASP A 362 -12.67 -14.54 22.92
CA ASP A 362 -11.60 -14.64 21.90
C ASP A 362 -10.63 -13.44 22.01
N VAL A 363 -9.62 -13.59 22.87
CA VAL A 363 -8.59 -12.55 23.08
C VAL A 363 -7.85 -12.20 21.79
N PRO A 364 -7.36 -13.14 20.94
CA PRO A 364 -6.72 -12.80 19.68
C PRO A 364 -7.63 -12.00 18.71
N ASP A 365 -8.91 -12.28 18.68
CA ASP A 365 -9.85 -11.51 17.84
C ASP A 365 -10.08 -10.11 18.40
N THR A 366 -10.28 -9.98 19.70
CA THR A 366 -10.40 -8.68 20.36
C THR A 366 -9.18 -7.80 20.09
N LEU A 367 -7.97 -8.33 20.30
CA LEU A 367 -6.73 -7.61 19.99
C LEU A 367 -6.64 -7.22 18.52
N SER A 368 -7.05 -8.10 17.60
CA SER A 368 -7.09 -7.82 16.17
C SER A 368 -8.01 -6.63 15.83
N GLN A 369 -9.18 -6.55 16.45
CA GLN A 369 -10.14 -5.48 16.23
C GLN A 369 -9.68 -4.13 16.82
N LEU A 370 -8.81 -4.13 17.81
CA LEU A 370 -8.28 -2.93 18.47
C LEU A 370 -7.06 -2.32 17.78
N ILE A 371 -6.47 -2.95 16.77
CA ILE A 371 -5.22 -2.50 16.13
C ILE A 371 -5.32 -1.04 15.65
N ARG A 372 -6.44 -0.66 15.00
CA ARG A 372 -6.65 0.71 14.52
C ARG A 372 -6.65 1.73 15.65
N THR A 373 -7.16 1.35 16.82
CA THR A 373 -7.29 2.25 17.96
C THR A 373 -5.96 2.61 18.63
N ALA A 374 -4.87 1.96 18.24
CA ALA A 374 -3.52 2.32 18.66
C ALA A 374 -3.03 3.64 18.02
N PHE A 375 -3.62 4.06 16.90
CA PHE A 375 -3.34 5.37 16.32
C PHE A 375 -4.15 6.43 17.04
N ILE A 376 -3.46 7.40 17.61
CA ILE A 376 -4.04 8.49 18.41
C ILE A 376 -3.56 9.85 17.90
N PRO A 377 -4.35 10.90 18.05
CA PRO A 377 -3.92 12.25 17.74
C PRO A 377 -2.94 12.79 18.78
N ARG A 378 -2.31 13.91 18.48
CA ARG A 378 -1.54 14.69 19.45
C ARG A 378 -2.44 15.09 20.62
N GLU A 379 -1.86 15.21 21.80
CA GLU A 379 -2.57 15.65 23.00
C GLU A 379 -3.29 16.98 22.78
N GLY A 380 -4.52 17.09 23.24
CA GLY A 380 -5.37 18.27 23.05
C GLY A 380 -6.02 18.36 21.66
N THR A 381 -5.85 17.36 20.79
CA THR A 381 -6.45 17.31 19.46
C THR A 381 -7.32 16.06 19.27
N GLN A 382 -8.01 15.98 18.14
CA GLN A 382 -8.80 14.83 17.71
C GLN A 382 -8.48 14.47 16.25
N PHE A 383 -8.84 13.28 15.83
CA PHE A 383 -8.87 12.95 14.41
C PHE A 383 -10.18 13.40 13.78
N LEU A 384 -10.06 14.10 12.65
CA LEU A 384 -11.13 14.22 11.68
C LEU A 384 -10.85 13.23 10.56
N VAL A 385 -11.75 12.27 10.40
CA VAL A 385 -11.69 11.24 9.37
C VAL A 385 -12.71 11.58 8.31
N ALA A 386 -12.29 11.80 7.08
CA ALA A 386 -13.15 12.09 5.95
C ALA A 386 -12.91 11.07 4.83
N ASP A 387 -13.96 10.44 4.33
CA ASP A 387 -13.94 9.33 3.37
C ASP A 387 -14.83 9.66 2.17
N PHE A 388 -14.36 9.38 0.95
CA PHE A 388 -15.18 9.50 -0.24
C PHE A 388 -16.28 8.44 -0.28
N SER A 389 -17.49 8.86 -0.51
CA SER A 389 -18.62 7.96 -0.68
C SER A 389 -18.61 7.30 -2.06
N ALA A 390 -18.36 5.99 -2.13
CA ALA A 390 -18.41 5.16 -3.34
C ALA A 390 -17.64 5.75 -4.55
N ILE A 391 -16.40 6.18 -4.34
CA ILE A 391 -15.62 6.93 -5.33
C ILE A 391 -15.49 6.21 -6.68
N GLU A 392 -15.14 4.92 -6.69
CA GLU A 392 -14.96 4.17 -7.94
C GLU A 392 -16.29 4.03 -8.71
N ALA A 393 -17.41 3.81 -8.00
CA ALA A 393 -18.73 3.75 -8.62
C ALA A 393 -19.17 5.10 -9.25
N ARG A 394 -18.78 6.21 -8.62
CA ARG A 394 -19.01 7.56 -9.16
C ARG A 394 -18.16 7.83 -10.41
N VAL A 395 -16.89 7.46 -10.34
CA VAL A 395 -15.92 7.68 -11.43
C VAL A 395 -16.31 6.85 -12.67
N ILE A 396 -16.64 5.56 -12.52
CA ILE A 396 -17.03 4.74 -13.68
C ILE A 396 -18.35 5.19 -14.29
N ALA A 397 -19.33 5.62 -13.48
CA ALA A 397 -20.60 6.16 -13.96
C ALA A 397 -20.39 7.49 -14.72
N TRP A 398 -19.50 8.33 -14.25
CA TRP A 398 -19.13 9.59 -14.90
C TRP A 398 -18.46 9.36 -16.26
N PHE A 399 -17.44 8.49 -16.33
CA PHE A 399 -16.80 8.14 -17.60
C PHE A 399 -17.79 7.55 -18.61
N ALA A 400 -18.57 6.59 -18.19
CA ALA A 400 -19.50 5.87 -19.06
C ALA A 400 -20.75 6.70 -19.44
N GLY A 401 -21.06 7.76 -18.70
CA GLY A 401 -22.31 8.50 -18.85
C GLY A 401 -23.52 7.69 -18.42
N GLU A 402 -23.40 6.81 -17.40
CA GLU A 402 -24.49 5.96 -16.90
C GLU A 402 -25.47 6.81 -16.07
N LYS A 403 -26.50 7.32 -16.73
CA LYS A 403 -27.36 8.39 -16.22
C LYS A 403 -28.11 8.02 -14.93
N TRP A 404 -28.70 6.83 -14.86
CA TRP A 404 -29.45 6.43 -13.66
C TRP A 404 -28.59 6.45 -12.40
N ARG A 405 -27.31 6.05 -12.51
CA ARG A 405 -26.34 6.09 -11.40
C ARG A 405 -26.02 7.52 -11.00
N GLN A 406 -25.80 8.39 -11.97
CA GLN A 406 -25.57 9.83 -11.72
C GLN A 406 -26.79 10.46 -11.04
N ASP A 407 -28.02 10.08 -11.43
CA ASP A 407 -29.25 10.56 -10.79
C ASP A 407 -29.35 10.07 -9.32
N VAL A 408 -28.94 8.83 -9.03
CA VAL A 408 -28.85 8.30 -7.64
C VAL A 408 -27.87 9.13 -6.82
N PHE A 409 -26.68 9.41 -7.36
CA PHE A 409 -25.67 10.22 -6.68
C PHE A 409 -26.11 11.68 -6.47
N ALA A 410 -26.78 12.28 -7.45
CA ALA A 410 -27.31 13.64 -7.37
C ALA A 410 -28.36 13.80 -6.26
N LYS A 411 -29.15 12.75 -6.01
CA LYS A 411 -30.16 12.70 -4.94
C LYS A 411 -29.59 12.27 -3.59
N GLY A 412 -28.28 12.02 -3.49
CA GLY A 412 -27.64 11.51 -2.28
C GLY A 412 -28.00 10.06 -1.94
N GLY A 413 -28.48 9.28 -2.91
CA GLY A 413 -28.88 7.89 -2.74
C GLY A 413 -27.71 6.93 -2.54
N ASP A 414 -28.00 5.76 -1.96
CA ASP A 414 -27.03 4.66 -1.76
C ASP A 414 -26.99 3.80 -3.02
N ILE A 415 -25.84 3.81 -3.72
CA ILE A 415 -25.66 3.07 -4.98
C ILE A 415 -25.80 1.55 -4.79
N TYR A 416 -25.45 1.02 -3.62
CA TYR A 416 -25.57 -0.41 -3.34
C TYR A 416 -27.03 -0.84 -3.18
N CYS A 417 -27.86 0.00 -2.53
CA CYS A 417 -29.32 -0.19 -2.48
C CYS A 417 -29.94 -0.07 -3.88
N ALA A 418 -29.54 0.97 -4.62
CA ALA A 418 -30.06 1.20 -5.97
C ALA A 418 -29.70 0.06 -6.94
N SER A 419 -28.47 -0.43 -6.89
CA SER A 419 -28.03 -1.57 -7.70
C SER A 419 -28.78 -2.85 -7.34
N ALA A 420 -28.96 -3.14 -6.05
CA ALA A 420 -29.77 -4.26 -5.60
C ALA A 420 -31.22 -4.13 -6.08
N SER A 421 -31.81 -2.93 -6.00
CA SER A 421 -33.17 -2.67 -6.52
C SER A 421 -33.28 -2.95 -8.01
N GLN A 422 -32.26 -2.57 -8.80
CA GLN A 422 -32.21 -2.84 -10.24
C GLN A 422 -32.11 -4.35 -10.55
N MET A 423 -31.27 -5.06 -9.80
CA MET A 423 -31.03 -6.49 -10.01
C MET A 423 -32.21 -7.37 -9.58
N PHE A 424 -32.77 -7.10 -8.40
CA PHE A 424 -33.83 -7.93 -7.80
C PHE A 424 -35.26 -7.46 -8.14
N LYS A 425 -35.38 -6.27 -8.80
CA LYS A 425 -36.66 -5.66 -9.17
C LYS A 425 -37.61 -5.41 -7.98
N VAL A 426 -37.02 -5.10 -6.82
CA VAL A 426 -37.72 -4.77 -5.58
C VAL A 426 -37.10 -3.50 -4.97
N PRO A 427 -37.87 -2.69 -4.23
CA PRO A 427 -37.29 -1.55 -3.51
C PRO A 427 -36.36 -2.06 -2.41
N VAL A 428 -35.18 -1.42 -2.26
CA VAL A 428 -34.17 -1.74 -1.25
C VAL A 428 -33.77 -0.47 -0.52
N GLU A 429 -33.93 -0.46 0.81
CA GLU A 429 -33.56 0.64 1.69
C GLU A 429 -32.53 0.18 2.72
N LYS A 430 -31.54 1.03 3.02
CA LYS A 430 -30.41 0.67 3.90
C LYS A 430 -30.84 0.13 5.27
N HIS A 431 -31.83 0.75 5.88
CA HIS A 431 -32.38 0.39 7.20
C HIS A 431 -33.90 0.13 7.15
N GLY A 432 -34.42 -0.35 6.03
CA GLY A 432 -35.83 -0.54 5.78
C GLY A 432 -36.13 -1.77 4.93
N ILE A 433 -37.08 -1.60 3.99
CA ILE A 433 -37.58 -2.69 3.13
C ILE A 433 -36.43 -3.34 2.36
N ASN A 434 -36.31 -4.66 2.45
CA ASN A 434 -35.31 -5.48 1.74
C ASN A 434 -33.84 -5.07 2.02
N GLY A 435 -33.55 -4.43 3.16
CA GLY A 435 -32.22 -3.92 3.50
C GLY A 435 -31.10 -4.98 3.46
N HIS A 436 -31.44 -6.25 3.70
CA HIS A 436 -30.50 -7.39 3.58
C HIS A 436 -29.95 -7.57 2.15
N LEU A 437 -30.65 -7.10 1.11
CA LEU A 437 -30.19 -7.16 -0.28
C LEU A 437 -29.10 -6.12 -0.59
N ARG A 438 -28.95 -5.09 0.24
CA ARG A 438 -27.92 -4.06 0.04
C ARG A 438 -26.51 -4.66 -0.05
N GLN A 439 -26.21 -5.67 0.80
CA GLN A 439 -24.90 -6.31 0.77
C GLN A 439 -24.67 -7.09 -0.53
N LYS A 440 -25.72 -7.72 -1.09
CA LYS A 440 -25.66 -8.36 -2.41
C LYS A 440 -25.42 -7.33 -3.52
N GLY A 441 -26.06 -6.16 -3.44
CA GLY A 441 -25.78 -5.02 -4.32
C GLY A 441 -24.34 -4.52 -4.22
N LYS A 442 -23.78 -4.43 -3.02
CA LYS A 442 -22.37 -4.05 -2.80
C LYS A 442 -21.40 -5.03 -3.47
N ILE A 443 -21.63 -6.33 -3.31
CA ILE A 443 -20.80 -7.36 -3.96
C ILE A 443 -20.89 -7.27 -5.48
N ALA A 444 -22.10 -7.12 -6.02
CA ALA A 444 -22.30 -6.97 -7.46
C ALA A 444 -21.55 -5.75 -8.01
N GLU A 445 -21.64 -4.60 -7.34
CA GLU A 445 -20.89 -3.38 -7.73
C GLU A 445 -19.39 -3.61 -7.76
N LEU A 446 -18.83 -4.23 -6.74
CA LEU A 446 -17.39 -4.49 -6.65
C LEU A 446 -16.91 -5.59 -7.61
N ALA A 447 -17.71 -6.62 -7.83
CA ALA A 447 -17.36 -7.77 -8.67
C ALA A 447 -17.56 -7.51 -10.16
N LEU A 448 -18.65 -6.83 -10.55
CA LEU A 448 -19.10 -6.76 -11.94
C LEU A 448 -18.69 -5.48 -12.66
N GLY A 449 -18.37 -4.44 -11.93
CA GLY A 449 -18.01 -3.12 -12.49
C GLY A 449 -16.86 -3.15 -13.50
N TYR A 450 -15.98 -4.13 -13.38
CA TYR A 450 -14.80 -4.31 -14.23
C TYR A 450 -14.82 -5.62 -15.04
N GLY A 451 -16.01 -5.98 -15.55
CA GLY A 451 -16.18 -7.14 -16.42
C GLY A 451 -16.11 -8.48 -15.70
N GLY A 452 -16.21 -8.49 -14.38
CA GLY A 452 -16.33 -9.72 -13.60
C GLY A 452 -17.57 -10.54 -14.02
N SER A 453 -17.57 -11.82 -13.66
CA SER A 453 -18.65 -12.77 -13.93
C SER A 453 -18.89 -13.63 -12.69
N VAL A 454 -19.55 -14.76 -12.86
CA VAL A 454 -19.87 -15.72 -11.78
C VAL A 454 -18.66 -16.01 -10.87
N GLY A 455 -17.47 -16.22 -11.45
CA GLY A 455 -16.26 -16.47 -10.67
C GLY A 455 -15.88 -15.31 -9.72
N ALA A 456 -16.08 -14.06 -10.15
CA ALA A 456 -15.83 -12.88 -9.31
C ALA A 456 -16.86 -12.77 -8.17
N LEU A 457 -18.14 -13.03 -8.45
CA LEU A 457 -19.20 -13.08 -7.42
C LEU A 457 -18.88 -14.14 -6.36
N LYS A 458 -18.51 -15.37 -6.77
CA LYS A 458 -18.09 -16.44 -5.85
C LYS A 458 -16.89 -16.04 -5.00
N ALA A 459 -15.87 -15.46 -5.63
CA ALA A 459 -14.66 -15.00 -4.92
C ALA A 459 -14.95 -13.90 -3.88
N MET A 460 -16.00 -13.12 -4.08
CA MET A 460 -16.46 -12.08 -3.14
C MET A 460 -17.49 -12.57 -2.11
N GLY A 461 -17.72 -13.87 -2.02
CA GLY A 461 -18.55 -14.46 -0.97
C GLY A 461 -20.05 -14.49 -1.28
N ALA A 462 -20.46 -14.43 -2.55
CA ALA A 462 -21.89 -14.47 -2.92
C ALA A 462 -22.60 -15.72 -2.39
N LEU A 463 -21.94 -16.89 -2.42
CA LEU A 463 -22.51 -18.14 -1.91
C LEU A 463 -22.62 -18.13 -0.37
N ASP A 464 -21.65 -17.54 0.32
CA ASP A 464 -21.67 -17.41 1.79
C ASP A 464 -22.79 -16.48 2.28
N MET A 465 -23.32 -15.64 1.38
CA MET A 465 -24.47 -14.75 1.63
C MET A 465 -25.81 -15.35 1.25
N GLY A 466 -25.83 -16.65 0.94
CA GLY A 466 -27.06 -17.40 0.67
C GLY A 466 -27.57 -17.32 -0.77
N LEU A 467 -26.75 -16.86 -1.73
CA LEU A 467 -27.02 -17.03 -3.15
C LEU A 467 -26.63 -18.44 -3.58
N THR A 468 -27.45 -19.06 -4.44
CA THR A 468 -27.12 -20.35 -5.07
C THR A 468 -26.32 -20.16 -6.35
N GLU A 469 -25.64 -21.21 -6.80
CA GLU A 469 -24.84 -21.14 -8.05
C GLU A 469 -25.71 -20.77 -9.26
N ASP A 470 -26.96 -21.25 -9.31
CA ASP A 470 -27.91 -21.01 -10.41
C ASP A 470 -28.40 -19.56 -10.44
N GLU A 471 -28.38 -18.85 -9.30
CA GLU A 471 -28.75 -17.43 -9.24
C GLU A 471 -27.64 -16.47 -9.75
N LEU A 472 -26.39 -16.92 -9.80
CA LEU A 472 -25.28 -16.04 -10.14
C LEU A 472 -25.27 -15.59 -11.62
N PRO A 473 -25.48 -16.47 -12.64
CA PRO A 473 -25.53 -16.04 -14.04
C PRO A 473 -26.61 -15.00 -14.32
N PRO A 474 -27.89 -15.18 -13.89
CA PRO A 474 -28.93 -14.17 -14.06
C PRO A 474 -28.61 -12.82 -13.41
N LEU A 475 -27.90 -12.81 -12.27
CA LEU A 475 -27.48 -11.57 -11.61
C LEU A 475 -26.42 -10.82 -12.41
N VAL A 476 -25.45 -11.53 -13.02
CA VAL A 476 -24.46 -10.94 -13.92
C VAL A 476 -25.17 -10.27 -15.10
N ASP A 477 -26.12 -10.96 -15.72
CA ASP A 477 -26.87 -10.45 -16.87
C ASP A 477 -27.75 -9.25 -16.48
N ALA A 478 -28.44 -9.32 -15.36
CA ALA A 478 -29.26 -8.23 -14.84
C ALA A 478 -28.44 -6.97 -14.55
N TRP A 479 -27.24 -7.12 -13.95
CA TRP A 479 -26.35 -6.00 -13.71
C TRP A 479 -25.87 -5.37 -15.02
N ARG A 480 -25.44 -6.18 -15.99
CA ARG A 480 -24.96 -5.69 -17.30
C ARG A 480 -26.08 -5.00 -18.09
N GLN A 481 -27.31 -5.54 -18.06
CA GLN A 481 -28.48 -4.91 -18.69
C GLN A 481 -28.83 -3.57 -18.03
N SER A 482 -28.65 -3.46 -16.72
CA SER A 482 -28.89 -2.20 -15.99
C SER A 482 -27.79 -1.15 -16.22
N ASN A 483 -26.61 -1.57 -16.70
CA ASN A 483 -25.45 -0.72 -16.89
C ASN A 483 -24.88 -0.78 -18.34
N PRO A 484 -25.71 -0.54 -19.36
CA PRO A 484 -25.30 -0.74 -20.76
C PRO A 484 -24.17 0.22 -21.19
N ASN A 485 -24.13 1.42 -20.64
CA ASN A 485 -23.08 2.39 -20.96
C ASN A 485 -21.74 2.00 -20.35
N ILE A 486 -21.72 1.40 -19.16
CA ILE A 486 -20.50 0.86 -18.56
C ILE A 486 -19.96 -0.30 -19.41
N VAL A 487 -20.85 -1.22 -19.82
CA VAL A 487 -20.46 -2.33 -20.70
C VAL A 487 -19.91 -1.81 -22.04
N LYS A 488 -20.57 -0.80 -22.63
CA LYS A 488 -20.08 -0.14 -23.85
C LYS A 488 -18.72 0.50 -23.63
N PHE A 489 -18.52 1.17 -22.51
CA PHE A 489 -17.26 1.82 -22.14
C PHE A 489 -16.09 0.82 -22.07
N TRP A 490 -16.30 -0.38 -21.52
CA TRP A 490 -15.26 -1.42 -21.51
C TRP A 490 -14.74 -1.74 -22.90
N TRP A 491 -15.63 -1.93 -23.85
CA TRP A 491 -15.29 -2.37 -25.20
C TRP A 491 -14.83 -1.23 -26.10
N ASP A 492 -15.30 -0.02 -25.86
CA ASP A 492 -14.79 1.17 -26.55
C ASP A 492 -13.34 1.45 -26.15
N VAL A 493 -13.00 1.29 -24.87
CA VAL A 493 -11.61 1.39 -24.38
C VAL A 493 -10.75 0.29 -24.98
N ASP A 494 -11.25 -0.95 -25.03
CA ASP A 494 -10.53 -2.06 -25.66
C ASP A 494 -10.15 -1.75 -27.12
N ARG A 495 -11.13 -1.32 -27.90
CA ARG A 495 -10.91 -0.92 -29.31
C ARG A 495 -9.90 0.22 -29.42
N ALA A 496 -10.04 1.25 -28.62
CA ALA A 496 -9.13 2.40 -28.66
C ALA A 496 -7.67 2.01 -28.35
N VAL A 497 -7.48 1.15 -27.35
CA VAL A 497 -6.14 0.62 -27.02
C VAL A 497 -5.60 -0.25 -28.13
N MET A 498 -6.42 -1.17 -28.68
CA MET A 498 -6.04 -2.03 -29.81
C MET A 498 -5.62 -1.22 -31.02
N GLU A 499 -6.40 -0.20 -31.40
CA GLU A 499 -6.10 0.70 -32.51
C GLU A 499 -4.81 1.48 -32.27
N ALA A 500 -4.62 2.05 -31.09
CA ALA A 500 -3.41 2.79 -30.74
C ALA A 500 -2.15 1.91 -30.86
N VAL A 501 -2.22 0.65 -30.41
CA VAL A 501 -1.09 -0.28 -30.48
C VAL A 501 -0.85 -0.79 -31.92
N LYS A 502 -1.93 -1.13 -32.65
CA LYS A 502 -1.85 -1.69 -34.01
C LYS A 502 -1.35 -0.66 -35.02
N PHE A 503 -1.92 0.54 -35.00
CA PHE A 503 -1.68 1.56 -36.04
C PHE A 503 -0.71 2.67 -35.60
N LYS A 504 -0.25 2.65 -34.35
CA LYS A 504 0.68 3.65 -33.78
C LYS A 504 0.18 5.10 -33.90
N HIS A 505 -1.14 5.30 -33.85
CA HIS A 505 -1.74 6.62 -33.86
C HIS A 505 -2.40 6.96 -32.52
N THR A 506 -2.80 8.19 -32.35
CA THR A 506 -3.44 8.68 -31.13
C THR A 506 -4.94 8.76 -31.35
N THR A 507 -5.72 8.24 -30.41
CA THR A 507 -7.18 8.33 -30.37
C THR A 507 -7.63 8.95 -29.06
N SER A 508 -8.80 9.62 -29.05
CA SER A 508 -9.35 10.24 -27.84
C SER A 508 -10.85 9.97 -27.75
N GLN A 509 -11.30 9.49 -26.59
CA GLN A 509 -12.71 9.31 -26.26
C GLN A 509 -12.92 9.27 -24.75
N TYR A 510 -14.11 9.62 -24.26
CA TYR A 510 -14.43 9.67 -22.83
C TYR A 510 -13.52 10.60 -22.01
N GLY A 511 -12.91 11.62 -22.60
CA GLY A 511 -11.91 12.47 -21.95
C GLY A 511 -10.55 11.77 -21.73
N LEU A 512 -10.37 10.58 -22.30
CA LEU A 512 -9.13 9.80 -22.29
C LEU A 512 -8.41 9.94 -23.64
N THR A 513 -7.08 9.89 -23.63
CA THR A 513 -6.26 9.83 -24.84
C THR A 513 -5.39 8.58 -24.81
N PHE A 514 -5.44 7.81 -25.89
CA PHE A 514 -4.69 6.58 -26.10
C PHE A 514 -3.63 6.81 -27.14
N SER A 515 -2.37 6.56 -26.81
CA SER A 515 -1.26 6.76 -27.74
C SER A 515 -0.17 5.68 -27.57
N CYS A 516 0.41 5.24 -28.66
CA CYS A 516 1.50 4.27 -28.63
C CYS A 516 2.72 4.87 -29.32
N ARG A 517 3.77 5.19 -28.53
CA ARG A 517 5.01 5.80 -29.02
C ARG A 517 6.22 5.34 -28.21
N SER A 518 7.38 5.31 -28.86
CA SER A 518 8.67 4.96 -28.23
C SER A 518 8.61 3.65 -27.42
N GLY A 519 7.90 2.64 -27.94
CA GLY A 519 7.76 1.34 -27.27
C GLY A 519 6.85 1.33 -26.05
N MET A 520 6.03 2.36 -25.86
CA MET A 520 5.11 2.52 -24.73
C MET A 520 3.68 2.78 -25.22
N LEU A 521 2.70 2.15 -24.58
CA LEU A 521 1.31 2.56 -24.66
C LEU A 521 1.04 3.49 -23.47
N PHE A 522 0.48 4.66 -23.76
CA PHE A 522 0.02 5.61 -22.77
C PHE A 522 -1.49 5.79 -22.83
N ILE A 523 -2.12 5.76 -21.66
CA ILE A 523 -3.50 6.19 -21.46
C ILE A 523 -3.44 7.47 -20.64
N THR A 524 -3.73 8.61 -21.24
CA THR A 524 -3.75 9.92 -20.56
C THR A 524 -5.12 10.10 -19.91
N LEU A 525 -5.11 10.33 -18.61
CA LEU A 525 -6.28 10.58 -17.78
C LEU A 525 -6.73 12.05 -17.90
N PRO A 526 -7.97 12.39 -17.51
CA PRO A 526 -8.43 13.79 -17.47
C PRO A 526 -7.57 14.71 -16.61
N SER A 527 -6.92 14.18 -15.56
CA SER A 527 -5.94 14.90 -14.74
C SER A 527 -4.65 15.29 -15.48
N GLY A 528 -4.43 14.78 -16.69
CA GLY A 528 -3.17 14.90 -17.44
C GLY A 528 -2.12 13.86 -17.11
N ARG A 529 -2.30 13.10 -16.01
CA ARG A 529 -1.42 11.97 -15.66
C ARG A 529 -1.59 10.83 -16.64
N LYS A 530 -0.54 10.03 -16.84
CA LYS A 530 -0.55 8.93 -17.81
C LYS A 530 -0.36 7.58 -17.12
N LEU A 531 -1.14 6.59 -17.54
CA LEU A 531 -0.85 5.18 -17.30
C LEU A 531 0.07 4.69 -18.42
N ALA A 532 1.13 3.99 -18.06
CA ALA A 532 2.15 3.54 -19.01
C ALA A 532 2.24 2.01 -19.04
N TYR A 533 2.29 1.44 -20.23
CA TYR A 533 2.41 0.00 -20.47
C TYR A 533 3.62 -0.26 -21.37
N VAL A 534 4.57 -1.04 -20.87
CA VAL A 534 5.89 -1.24 -21.49
C VAL A 534 5.80 -2.28 -22.62
N LYS A 535 6.40 -1.98 -23.78
CA LYS A 535 6.49 -2.84 -24.95
C LYS A 535 5.14 -3.51 -25.31
N PRO A 536 4.08 -2.72 -25.55
CA PRO A 536 2.77 -3.25 -25.91
C PRO A 536 2.82 -3.97 -27.24
N LYS A 537 2.13 -5.11 -27.33
CA LYS A 537 1.97 -5.91 -28.56
C LYS A 537 0.57 -6.51 -28.59
N ILE A 538 0.07 -6.78 -29.80
CA ILE A 538 -1.09 -7.63 -29.97
C ILE A 538 -0.64 -9.08 -29.74
N GLY A 539 -1.38 -9.79 -28.93
CA GLY A 539 -1.17 -11.19 -28.62
C GLY A 539 -2.49 -11.95 -28.61
N THR A 540 -2.46 -13.16 -28.09
CA THR A 540 -3.64 -14.03 -27.95
C THR A 540 -3.83 -14.36 -26.48
N ASN A 541 -5.05 -14.20 -25.97
CA ASN A 541 -5.39 -14.57 -24.60
C ASN A 541 -5.60 -16.09 -24.46
N LYS A 542 -5.78 -16.55 -23.24
CA LYS A 542 -6.01 -17.99 -22.93
C LYS A 542 -7.26 -18.60 -23.58
N PHE A 543 -8.16 -17.77 -24.13
CA PHE A 543 -9.38 -18.18 -24.82
C PHE A 543 -9.27 -18.14 -26.36
N GLY A 544 -8.09 -17.84 -26.90
CA GLY A 544 -7.83 -17.76 -28.34
C GLY A 544 -8.20 -16.41 -28.98
N GLY A 545 -8.72 -15.45 -28.23
CA GLY A 545 -9.05 -14.12 -28.71
C GLY A 545 -7.86 -13.17 -28.75
N GLN A 546 -7.86 -12.19 -29.67
CA GLN A 546 -6.84 -11.15 -29.70
C GLN A 546 -6.93 -10.28 -28.42
N CYS A 547 -5.78 -9.94 -27.88
CA CYS A 547 -5.67 -9.06 -26.71
C CYS A 547 -4.40 -8.22 -26.80
N ILE A 548 -4.29 -7.23 -25.91
CA ILE A 548 -3.03 -6.51 -25.70
C ILE A 548 -2.17 -7.28 -24.70
N THR A 549 -0.88 -7.43 -25.05
CA THR A 549 0.13 -7.89 -24.10
C THR A 549 1.16 -6.79 -23.87
N TYR A 550 1.73 -6.75 -22.69
CA TYR A 550 2.76 -5.78 -22.29
C TYR A 550 3.71 -6.39 -21.25
N GLU A 551 4.86 -5.78 -21.05
CA GLU A 551 5.78 -6.20 -19.99
C GLU A 551 5.46 -5.48 -18.68
N GLY A 552 5.49 -6.21 -17.57
CA GLY A 552 5.21 -5.68 -16.23
C GLY A 552 5.49 -6.69 -15.13
N ILE A 553 5.26 -6.27 -13.89
CA ILE A 553 5.40 -7.14 -12.72
C ILE A 553 4.13 -8.00 -12.60
N GLY A 554 4.26 -9.31 -12.73
CA GLY A 554 3.17 -10.27 -12.61
C GLY A 554 2.85 -10.65 -11.16
N SER A 555 1.92 -11.60 -11.00
CA SER A 555 1.47 -12.11 -9.70
C SER A 555 2.59 -12.76 -8.88
N THR A 556 3.59 -13.32 -9.56
CA THR A 556 4.79 -13.91 -8.96
C THR A 556 5.86 -12.87 -8.55
N LYS A 557 5.55 -11.57 -8.69
CA LYS A 557 6.46 -10.43 -8.47
C LYS A 557 7.68 -10.43 -9.39
N LYS A 558 7.63 -11.15 -10.50
CA LYS A 558 8.66 -11.14 -11.56
C LYS A 558 8.25 -10.24 -12.71
N TRP A 559 9.24 -9.72 -13.42
CA TRP A 559 9.02 -8.98 -14.67
C TRP A 559 8.73 -9.99 -15.78
N GLU A 560 7.54 -9.90 -16.34
CA GLU A 560 7.06 -10.88 -17.33
C GLU A 560 6.07 -10.22 -18.31
N ARG A 561 5.70 -10.95 -19.35
CA ARG A 561 4.67 -10.50 -20.29
C ARG A 561 3.29 -10.85 -19.75
N LEU A 562 2.45 -9.83 -19.66
CA LEU A 562 1.10 -9.89 -19.14
C LEU A 562 0.11 -9.59 -20.27
N ASP A 563 -1.07 -10.19 -20.21
CA ASP A 563 -2.20 -9.85 -21.07
C ASP A 563 -3.16 -8.88 -20.37
N SER A 564 -3.89 -8.09 -21.19
CA SER A 564 -4.94 -7.21 -20.71
C SER A 564 -6.05 -7.05 -21.73
N TYR A 565 -7.19 -6.57 -21.29
CA TYR A 565 -8.39 -6.42 -22.08
C TYR A 565 -9.22 -5.23 -21.55
N GLY A 566 -10.27 -4.81 -22.29
CA GLY A 566 -11.04 -3.59 -22.02
C GLY A 566 -11.42 -3.36 -20.57
N PRO A 567 -12.17 -4.27 -19.91
CA PRO A 567 -12.53 -4.12 -18.51
C PRO A 567 -11.34 -3.94 -17.56
N LYS A 568 -10.19 -4.59 -17.83
CA LYS A 568 -8.99 -4.45 -17.01
C LYS A 568 -8.30 -3.09 -17.21
N PHE A 569 -8.34 -2.55 -18.43
CA PHE A 569 -7.90 -1.16 -18.67
C PHE A 569 -8.82 -0.17 -17.97
N VAL A 570 -10.14 -0.39 -18.02
CA VAL A 570 -11.12 0.46 -17.32
C VAL A 570 -10.92 0.43 -15.80
N GLU A 571 -10.68 -0.75 -15.21
CA GLU A 571 -10.33 -0.86 -13.79
C GLU A 571 -9.12 0.04 -13.45
N ASN A 572 -8.04 -0.05 -14.24
CA ASN A 572 -6.85 0.76 -14.02
C ASN A 572 -7.14 2.26 -14.19
N ILE A 573 -7.94 2.65 -15.19
CA ILE A 573 -8.34 4.04 -15.44
C ILE A 573 -9.15 4.60 -14.27
N VAL A 574 -10.17 3.87 -13.81
CA VAL A 574 -11.06 4.30 -12.72
C VAL A 574 -10.28 4.41 -11.41
N GLN A 575 -9.50 3.40 -11.07
CA GLN A 575 -8.67 3.41 -9.85
C GLN A 575 -7.63 4.52 -9.86
N ALA A 576 -7.01 4.77 -11.00
CA ALA A 576 -6.03 5.84 -11.17
C ALA A 576 -6.70 7.22 -11.07
N THR A 577 -7.88 7.40 -11.64
CA THR A 577 -8.65 8.64 -11.55
C THR A 577 -9.13 8.90 -10.12
N ALA A 578 -9.60 7.86 -9.41
CA ALA A 578 -9.95 7.96 -7.99
C ALA A 578 -8.75 8.40 -7.13
N ARG A 579 -7.57 7.85 -7.43
CA ARG A 579 -6.30 8.28 -6.79
C ARG A 579 -5.99 9.75 -7.09
N ASP A 580 -6.20 10.22 -8.31
CA ASP A 580 -5.95 11.61 -8.68
C ASP A 580 -6.93 12.56 -7.98
N ILE A 581 -8.18 12.14 -7.78
CA ILE A 581 -9.17 12.86 -6.98
C ILE A 581 -8.73 12.98 -5.52
N LEU A 582 -8.26 11.87 -4.91
CA LEU A 582 -7.72 11.88 -3.56
C LEU A 582 -6.53 12.84 -3.43
N CYS A 583 -5.59 12.81 -4.38
CA CYS A 583 -4.46 13.72 -4.38
C CYS A 583 -4.87 15.19 -4.53
N TYR A 584 -5.84 15.48 -5.39
CA TYR A 584 -6.41 16.83 -5.49
C TYR A 584 -7.03 17.26 -4.15
N ALA A 585 -7.81 16.40 -3.50
CA ALA A 585 -8.39 16.70 -2.19
C ALA A 585 -7.31 16.97 -1.14
N MET A 586 -6.28 16.12 -1.06
CA MET A 586 -5.16 16.31 -0.13
C MET A 586 -4.40 17.61 -0.41
N GLN A 587 -4.19 18.00 -1.67
CA GLN A 587 -3.59 19.29 -2.03
C GLN A 587 -4.43 20.47 -1.56
N THR A 588 -5.75 20.39 -1.68
CA THR A 588 -6.65 21.46 -1.19
C THR A 588 -6.71 21.52 0.34
N LEU A 589 -6.33 20.44 1.02
CA LEU A 589 -6.25 20.30 2.47
C LEU A 589 -4.81 20.36 3.01
N ARG A 590 -3.80 20.73 2.18
CA ARG A 590 -2.38 20.66 2.59
C ARG A 590 -2.03 21.53 3.80
N TYR A 591 -2.82 22.56 4.09
CA TYR A 591 -2.66 23.39 5.29
C TYR A 591 -3.21 22.75 6.57
N CYS A 592 -3.94 21.63 6.44
CA CYS A 592 -4.36 20.81 7.56
C CYS A 592 -3.26 19.83 7.92
N SER A 593 -3.24 19.38 9.17
CA SER A 593 -2.30 18.35 9.63
C SER A 593 -2.76 16.95 9.19
N ILE A 594 -2.64 16.65 7.89
CA ILE A 594 -2.91 15.30 7.38
C ILE A 594 -1.83 14.37 7.93
N VAL A 595 -2.23 13.33 8.66
CA VAL A 595 -1.32 12.35 9.27
C VAL A 595 -1.41 10.97 8.65
N MET A 596 -2.54 10.64 8.02
CA MET A 596 -2.76 9.38 7.31
C MET A 596 -3.70 9.60 6.14
N HIS A 597 -3.60 8.71 5.15
CA HIS A 597 -4.62 8.49 4.13
C HIS A 597 -4.71 6.99 3.82
N ILE A 598 -5.92 6.46 3.65
CA ILE A 598 -6.14 5.02 3.49
C ILE A 598 -7.19 4.83 2.40
N HIS A 599 -6.77 4.31 1.24
CA HIS A 599 -7.60 4.17 0.05
C HIS A 599 -8.18 5.51 -0.44
N ASP A 600 -9.38 5.84 -0.02
CA ASP A 600 -10.18 7.03 -0.36
C ASP A 600 -10.48 7.91 0.87
N GLU A 601 -9.83 7.63 1.99
CA GLU A 601 -9.99 8.30 3.28
C GLU A 601 -8.77 9.19 3.60
N VAL A 602 -9.03 10.35 4.21
CA VAL A 602 -8.02 11.26 4.74
C VAL A 602 -8.23 11.42 6.24
N VAL A 603 -7.17 11.33 7.03
CA VAL A 603 -7.17 11.51 8.48
C VAL A 603 -6.35 12.73 8.84
N ILE A 604 -7.01 13.69 9.47
CA ILE A 604 -6.43 14.97 9.89
C ILE A 604 -6.36 15.01 11.41
N GLU A 605 -5.21 15.39 11.94
CA GLU A 605 -5.01 15.72 13.35
C GLU A 605 -5.40 17.19 13.56
N ALA A 606 -6.49 17.44 14.29
CA ALA A 606 -7.14 18.74 14.31
C ALA A 606 -7.51 19.20 15.73
N ASP A 607 -7.46 20.51 15.96
CA ASP A 607 -8.03 21.11 17.14
C ASP A 607 -9.57 21.00 17.13
N SER A 608 -10.19 21.05 18.29
CA SER A 608 -11.66 20.93 18.44
C SER A 608 -12.45 22.03 17.72
N SER A 609 -11.79 23.14 17.33
CA SER A 609 -12.39 24.25 16.57
C SER A 609 -12.51 23.98 15.08
N MET A 610 -11.79 23.00 14.51
CA MET A 610 -11.84 22.68 13.10
C MET A 610 -13.15 21.97 12.75
N SER A 611 -13.88 22.51 11.77
CA SER A 611 -15.16 21.96 11.32
C SER A 611 -14.98 20.72 10.43
N LEU A 612 -15.53 19.59 10.85
CA LEU A 612 -15.60 18.37 10.04
C LEU A 612 -16.37 18.60 8.74
N ASP A 613 -17.49 19.33 8.79
CA ASP A 613 -18.29 19.66 7.61
C ASP A 613 -17.49 20.46 6.58
N ALA A 614 -16.65 21.38 7.03
CA ALA A 614 -15.78 22.15 6.14
C ALA A 614 -14.74 21.25 5.45
N VAL A 615 -14.15 20.30 6.19
CA VAL A 615 -13.22 19.29 5.65
C VAL A 615 -13.92 18.41 4.63
N CYS A 616 -15.10 17.85 4.94
CA CYS A 616 -15.87 17.01 4.03
C CYS A 616 -16.29 17.76 2.76
N LYS A 617 -16.73 19.01 2.90
CA LYS A 617 -17.06 19.88 1.74
C LYS A 617 -15.84 20.14 0.87
N GLN A 618 -14.70 20.44 1.49
CA GLN A 618 -13.46 20.68 0.76
C GLN A 618 -12.98 19.41 0.03
N MET A 619 -13.03 18.26 0.70
CA MET A 619 -12.68 16.97 0.10
C MET A 619 -13.62 16.60 -1.06
N GLY A 620 -14.92 16.88 -0.91
CA GLY A 620 -15.94 16.63 -1.92
C GLY A 620 -15.95 17.60 -3.12
N ARG A 621 -15.02 18.56 -3.20
CA ARG A 621 -14.92 19.47 -4.35
C ARG A 621 -14.49 18.73 -5.61
N THR A 622 -15.24 18.94 -6.68
CA THR A 622 -14.91 18.37 -7.98
C THR A 622 -13.65 19.05 -8.53
N PRO A 623 -12.61 18.28 -8.92
CA PRO A 623 -11.45 18.84 -9.58
C PRO A 623 -11.83 19.56 -10.90
N PRO A 624 -11.11 20.64 -11.29
CA PRO A 624 -11.41 21.37 -12.52
C PRO A 624 -11.43 20.52 -13.78
N TRP A 625 -10.60 19.47 -13.81
CA TRP A 625 -10.49 18.53 -14.92
C TRP A 625 -11.57 17.44 -14.94
N ALA A 626 -12.40 17.32 -13.88
CA ALA A 626 -13.46 16.30 -13.75
C ALA A 626 -14.87 16.92 -13.84
N LYS A 627 -15.07 17.88 -14.74
CA LYS A 627 -16.34 18.57 -14.87
C LYS A 627 -17.52 17.60 -15.01
N GLY A 628 -18.55 17.81 -14.17
CA GLY A 628 -19.75 16.98 -14.14
C GLY A 628 -19.65 15.73 -13.24
N LEU A 629 -18.48 15.42 -12.67
CA LEU A 629 -18.36 14.37 -11.68
C LEU A 629 -18.96 14.83 -10.35
N LEU A 630 -19.88 14.04 -9.80
CA LEU A 630 -20.52 14.30 -8.51
C LEU A 630 -19.75 13.59 -7.41
N LEU A 631 -19.05 14.33 -6.58
CA LEU A 631 -18.32 13.83 -5.43
C LEU A 631 -19.06 14.11 -4.12
N ARG A 632 -18.87 13.24 -3.14
CA ARG A 632 -19.32 13.43 -1.76
C ARG A 632 -18.30 12.80 -0.83
N ALA A 633 -17.99 13.48 0.25
CA ALA A 633 -17.25 12.93 1.38
C ALA A 633 -18.10 13.04 2.63
N ASP A 634 -18.07 12.00 3.44
CA ASP A 634 -18.68 11.93 4.76
C ASP A 634 -17.57 11.65 5.79
N GLY A 635 -17.81 11.95 7.06
CA GLY A 635 -16.75 11.77 8.04
C GLY A 635 -17.24 11.80 9.46
N TYR A 636 -16.29 11.64 10.38
CA TYR A 636 -16.53 11.68 11.82
C TYR A 636 -15.29 12.22 12.57
N ALA A 637 -15.51 12.70 13.79
CA ALA A 637 -14.47 13.08 14.72
C ALA A 637 -14.28 11.99 15.78
N THR A 638 -13.02 11.72 16.18
CA THR A 638 -12.74 10.60 17.08
C THR A 638 -11.44 10.81 17.87
N PRO A 639 -11.34 10.32 19.12
CA PRO A 639 -10.11 10.41 19.92
C PRO A 639 -9.05 9.33 19.56
N PHE A 640 -9.40 8.35 18.76
CA PHE A 640 -8.49 7.32 18.22
C PHE A 640 -9.01 6.84 16.88
N TYR A 641 -8.14 6.35 16.01
CA TYR A 641 -8.55 5.89 14.70
C TYR A 641 -9.42 4.63 14.78
N LYS A 642 -10.52 4.63 14.06
CA LYS A 642 -11.42 3.48 13.86
C LYS A 642 -11.97 3.53 12.43
N LYS A 643 -12.64 2.49 11.99
CA LYS A 643 -13.41 2.50 10.75
C LYS A 643 -14.88 2.24 11.10
N ASP A 644 -15.76 3.11 10.61
CA ASP A 644 -17.21 2.94 10.78
C ASP A 644 -17.79 1.92 9.80
#